data_8545973f5010b23246b475163e3e6106
#
_entry.id   8545973f5010b23246b475163e3e6106
#
_cell.length_a   1.000
_cell.length_b   1.000
_cell.length_c   1.000
_cell.angle_alpha   90.00
_cell.angle_beta   90.00
_cell.angle_gamma   90.00
#
_symmetry.space_group_name_H-M   'P 1'
#
loop_
_entity.id
_entity.type
_entity.pdbx_description
1 polymer ?
#
loop_
_entity_poly.entity_id
_entity_poly.type
_entity_poly.pdbx_seq_one_letter_code
_entity_poly.pdbx_strand_id
1 'polypeptide(L)'
;MKTRLFIVLAIMLTMLAACDSLGNAGDPSSILSSTTEQAQLENPAQEPAAETADAQPTKTMIPLATNTAAPEATEPSAAGEEAVPVSEENGEDNSAAADENVLESEFPAAEIVNDEGGPVSITGEVDYTNVLFTDGVAEPEVILEDQAGFVDRNEFFIMPVESQTLGQITSDFYDPPFSYSIALPIEPKGSLRDVDNDSEEDTGVQVFAIAYWTNTFGDPYLEARDLSGGGWSTAYASTLTSPDAETKREIIGGKLLIYAPEEGQGFPSGFGEDGLLFTEDDPIVTVPQGYTIVDLDSDPFTFDRSAHPVIDLIEPDSVALMDYSELSYTEAFDAFVKQLSKEYAFTELKGLDWEKIHADLRPKFEDAEAKKDAQLYREALRDLALSIPDGHISGPFLREEFLEQTSGGLGIAIRELDDGRILVNYLTPGSPADEAGIELKAEIIALNGQAIAEAVSEKVPESSRPYSTEHVRRLQQLRYVTRFPVGTEVSVTYKNPDSEVEETADLVAVQEPQSFSFSSLSSGRDGFELPVEYQLLPDSPFAYVNIYSFNDNDLLSIQVWERMIRTLKERGVPGLIIDMRQNGGGSGFLADAMAAYFFEEEHVLGNTGQYDEELDDFYFDSRGEQRFYLPPEDLRYDGEVAVLVGPNCNSACEFFSYDMTIDNRAAIVGQYPTAGLGGTIERVRLPEGELFQFTKGRAVDADGNIHIEGKGVVPTVQVPVNEETLFSGGDPVLQAAIVYLADVLSPDVNDLGSINLGDELDAELEAGTRTQFTLQVAQGEIIDLLVSSEDFDPGLLILDEAGNVLAVNDNVDEESTQGGFVDLEIPADMTLVLQIVGPDDNSAGVFTISAVESES
;
A
#
# COMPACT_ATOMS: atom_id res chain seq x y z
N MET A 1 37.55 -1.65 19.58
CA MET A 1 36.55 -0.67 19.14
C MET A 1 36.44 -0.47 17.62
N LYS A 2 37.51 -0.59 16.84
CA LYS A 2 37.39 -0.49 15.36
C LYS A 2 36.87 -1.76 14.67
N THR A 3 37.08 -2.92 15.26
CA THR A 3 36.63 -4.21 14.67
C THR A 3 35.13 -4.48 14.90
N ARG A 4 34.55 -3.94 15.97
CA ARG A 4 33.10 -4.06 16.23
C ARG A 4 32.25 -3.11 15.36
N LEU A 5 32.82 -1.97 14.95
CA LEU A 5 32.14 -1.03 14.06
C LEU A 5 32.03 -1.56 12.62
N PHE A 6 33.02 -2.37 12.19
CA PHE A 6 32.97 -3.01 10.86
C PHE A 6 31.97 -4.17 10.80
N ILE A 7 31.76 -4.88 11.89
CA ILE A 7 30.79 -6.00 11.95
C ILE A 7 29.35 -5.43 11.99
N VAL A 8 29.12 -4.36 12.74
CA VAL A 8 27.81 -3.68 12.78
C VAL A 8 27.47 -3.03 11.42
N LEU A 9 28.44 -2.45 10.73
CA LEU A 9 28.23 -1.87 9.40
C LEU A 9 28.01 -2.95 8.33
N ALA A 10 28.65 -4.11 8.46
CA ALA A 10 28.42 -5.27 7.56
C ALA A 10 27.07 -5.94 7.82
N ILE A 11 26.61 -5.97 9.06
CA ILE A 11 25.29 -6.50 9.43
C ILE A 11 24.18 -5.52 9.02
N MET A 12 24.37 -4.20 9.17
CA MET A 12 23.43 -3.20 8.62
C MET A 12 23.34 -3.26 7.09
N LEU A 13 24.43 -3.47 6.37
CA LEU A 13 24.42 -3.61 4.92
C LEU A 13 23.79 -4.92 4.45
N THR A 14 23.84 -5.98 5.26
CA THR A 14 23.14 -7.25 4.96
C THR A 14 21.67 -7.20 5.38
N MET A 15 21.28 -6.43 6.39
CA MET A 15 19.87 -6.22 6.76
C MET A 15 19.16 -5.26 5.80
N LEU A 16 19.82 -4.20 5.32
CA LEU A 16 19.26 -3.35 4.26
C LEU A 16 19.01 -4.13 2.95
N ALA A 17 19.86 -5.10 2.62
CA ALA A 17 19.61 -6.00 1.49
C ALA A 17 18.49 -7.03 1.76
N ALA A 18 18.17 -7.30 3.02
CA ALA A 18 17.07 -8.21 3.40
C ALA A 18 15.71 -7.47 3.49
N CYS A 19 15.70 -6.21 3.94
CA CYS A 19 14.47 -5.38 3.94
C CYS A 19 13.96 -5.06 2.53
N ASP A 20 14.86 -4.77 1.57
CA ASP A 20 14.49 -4.64 0.16
C ASP A 20 13.89 -5.91 -0.45
N SER A 21 14.15 -7.08 0.12
CA SER A 21 13.59 -8.34 -0.38
C SER A 21 12.17 -8.64 0.12
N LEU A 22 11.70 -8.00 1.16
CA LEU A 22 10.40 -8.30 1.77
C LEU A 22 9.27 -7.34 1.30
N GLY A 23 9.58 -6.08 1.04
CA GLY A 23 8.59 -5.10 0.53
C GLY A 23 8.46 -5.04 -1.01
N ASN A 24 9.49 -5.47 -1.74
CA ASN A 24 9.56 -5.36 -3.21
C ASN A 24 9.97 -6.66 -3.89
N ALA A 25 9.65 -7.81 -3.33
CA ALA A 25 10.00 -9.12 -3.90
C ALA A 25 9.29 -9.43 -5.24
N GLY A 26 8.76 -8.42 -5.92
CA GLY A 26 8.03 -8.57 -7.18
C GLY A 26 8.91 -8.66 -8.42
N ASP A 27 10.13 -8.10 -8.42
CA ASP A 27 10.95 -8.05 -9.61
C ASP A 27 12.38 -8.56 -9.39
N PRO A 28 12.71 -9.73 -9.93
CA PRO A 28 14.06 -10.30 -9.84
C PRO A 28 15.18 -9.47 -10.50
N SER A 29 14.86 -8.46 -11.32
CA SER A 29 15.85 -7.60 -11.99
C SER A 29 16.62 -6.67 -11.06
N SER A 30 16.07 -6.34 -9.87
CA SER A 30 16.80 -5.57 -8.86
C SER A 30 18.08 -6.29 -8.37
N ILE A 31 18.11 -7.62 -8.52
CA ILE A 31 19.27 -8.45 -8.15
C ILE A 31 20.44 -8.29 -9.13
N LEU A 32 20.16 -7.98 -10.40
CA LEU A 32 21.21 -7.81 -11.43
C LEU A 32 21.88 -6.44 -11.37
N SER A 33 21.17 -5.38 -10.93
CA SER A 33 21.73 -4.04 -10.80
C SER A 33 22.73 -3.92 -9.66
N SER A 34 22.51 -4.64 -8.54
CA SER A 34 23.42 -4.59 -7.38
C SER A 34 24.75 -5.31 -7.58
N THR A 35 24.84 -6.25 -8.56
CA THR A 35 26.09 -6.96 -8.86
C THR A 35 27.01 -6.23 -9.84
N THR A 36 26.48 -5.25 -10.58
CA THR A 36 27.29 -4.50 -11.56
C THR A 36 28.10 -3.36 -10.91
N GLU A 37 27.63 -2.79 -9.81
CA GLU A 37 28.37 -1.76 -9.07
C GLU A 37 29.59 -2.28 -8.31
N GLN A 38 29.62 -3.56 -7.95
CA GLN A 38 30.81 -4.16 -7.29
C GLN A 38 31.95 -4.50 -8.23
N ALA A 39 31.74 -4.48 -9.54
CA ALA A 39 32.77 -4.79 -10.55
C ALA A 39 33.56 -3.58 -11.05
N GLN A 40 33.21 -2.35 -10.67
CA GLN A 40 33.88 -1.13 -11.13
C GLN A 40 34.91 -0.53 -10.15
N LEU A 41 35.20 -1.15 -9.03
CA LEU A 41 36.10 -0.62 -7.99
C LEU A 41 37.50 -1.25 -7.95
N GLU A 42 38.04 -1.80 -9.03
CA GLU A 42 39.47 -2.14 -9.09
C GLU A 42 40.09 -1.80 -10.44
N ASN A 43 40.67 -0.61 -10.57
CA ASN A 43 41.89 -0.41 -11.32
C ASN A 43 42.64 0.86 -10.89
N PRO A 44 43.96 0.83 -10.79
CA PRO A 44 44.72 1.83 -10.05
C PRO A 44 45.41 2.89 -10.92
N ALA A 45 45.49 4.08 -10.32
CA ALA A 45 46.53 5.12 -10.44
C ALA A 45 47.12 5.55 -11.83
N GLN A 46 46.90 6.78 -12.16
CA GLN A 46 47.93 7.66 -12.70
C GLN A 46 47.67 9.14 -12.27
N GLU A 47 48.64 9.72 -11.58
CA GLU A 47 48.79 11.16 -11.27
C GLU A 47 49.52 11.87 -12.38
N PRO A 48 49.76 13.22 -12.29
CA PRO A 48 48.83 14.34 -12.51
C PRO A 48 49.38 15.33 -13.59
N ALA A 49 48.58 16.23 -14.07
CA ALA A 49 49.07 17.48 -14.65
C ALA A 49 48.11 18.65 -14.35
N ALA A 50 48.73 19.79 -14.07
CA ALA A 50 48.27 20.92 -13.35
C ALA A 50 47.43 21.96 -14.11
N GLU A 51 46.70 22.74 -13.31
CA GLU A 51 46.31 24.15 -13.41
C GLU A 51 45.46 24.63 -14.59
N THR A 52 44.24 25.10 -14.27
CA THR A 52 43.97 26.56 -14.20
C THR A 52 42.65 26.82 -13.46
N ALA A 53 42.68 27.81 -12.57
CA ALA A 53 41.57 28.32 -11.78
C ALA A 53 40.54 29.07 -12.65
N ASP A 54 39.23 28.96 -12.35
CA ASP A 54 38.41 30.15 -12.14
C ASP A 54 37.06 29.85 -11.49
N ALA A 55 36.76 30.68 -10.47
CA ALA A 55 35.48 31.17 -9.97
C ALA A 55 34.36 30.19 -9.56
N GLN A 56 34.28 29.84 -8.28
CA GLN A 56 33.06 29.44 -7.60
C GLN A 56 32.17 30.66 -7.25
N PRO A 57 30.87 30.59 -7.36
CA PRO A 57 29.95 31.54 -6.72
C PRO A 57 29.78 31.21 -5.24
N THR A 58 30.01 32.19 -4.42
CA THR A 58 29.90 32.19 -2.96
C THR A 58 28.46 31.96 -2.52
N LYS A 59 28.21 30.87 -1.79
CA LYS A 59 26.96 30.68 -1.04
C LYS A 59 26.96 31.62 0.16
N THR A 60 26.06 32.59 0.16
CA THR A 60 25.76 33.45 1.29
C THR A 60 24.99 32.66 2.34
N MET A 61 25.60 32.35 3.46
CA MET A 61 24.92 31.82 4.63
C MET A 61 24.10 32.93 5.28
N ILE A 62 22.80 32.67 5.48
CA ILE A 62 21.92 33.50 6.31
C ILE A 62 22.19 33.13 7.77
N PRO A 63 22.43 34.09 8.70
CA PRO A 63 22.70 33.76 10.09
C PRO A 63 21.41 33.33 10.82
N LEU A 64 21.55 32.30 11.63
CA LEU A 64 20.53 31.80 12.59
C LEU A 64 20.23 32.95 13.59
N ALA A 65 18.97 33.34 13.68
CA ALA A 65 18.52 34.29 14.69
C ALA A 65 18.42 33.56 16.06
N THR A 66 19.13 34.15 17.02
CA THR A 66 19.11 33.77 18.42
C THR A 66 17.74 34.05 19.05
N ASN A 67 17.28 33.07 19.83
CA ASN A 67 16.09 33.11 20.68
C ASN A 67 16.02 34.42 21.50
N THR A 68 14.95 35.14 21.36
CA THR A 68 14.55 36.18 22.31
C THR A 68 13.22 35.75 22.96
N ALA A 69 13.21 35.92 24.28
CA ALA A 69 12.21 35.46 25.24
C ALA A 69 10.74 35.64 24.83
N ALA A 70 9.93 34.70 25.32
CA ALA A 70 8.48 34.72 25.28
C ALA A 70 7.87 35.95 25.98
N PRO A 71 6.77 36.50 25.49
CA PRO A 71 6.00 37.48 26.22
C PRO A 71 5.11 36.86 27.28
N GLU A 72 5.06 37.46 28.44
CA GLU A 72 4.19 37.14 29.57
C GLU A 72 2.71 37.11 29.16
N ALA A 73 2.01 36.09 29.66
CA ALA A 73 0.57 35.95 29.55
C ALA A 73 -0.15 37.06 30.32
N THR A 74 -0.94 37.84 29.63
CA THR A 74 -1.89 38.77 30.25
C THR A 74 -3.15 38.05 30.65
N GLU A 75 -3.49 38.07 31.92
CA GLU A 75 -4.75 37.59 32.50
C GLU A 75 -5.96 38.30 31.87
N PRO A 76 -7.08 37.62 31.64
CA PRO A 76 -8.35 38.28 31.28
C PRO A 76 -9.04 38.83 32.51
N SER A 77 -9.45 40.10 32.39
CA SER A 77 -10.19 40.89 33.32
C SER A 77 -11.55 40.28 33.64
N ALA A 78 -11.81 40.08 34.93
CA ALA A 78 -13.11 39.68 35.50
C ALA A 78 -14.16 40.77 35.32
N ALA A 79 -15.30 40.42 34.71
CA ALA A 79 -16.54 41.20 34.83
C ALA A 79 -17.36 40.66 36.02
N GLY A 80 -17.84 41.61 36.85
CA GLY A 80 -18.39 41.33 38.16
C GLY A 80 -19.76 40.63 38.16
N GLU A 81 -19.97 39.82 39.15
CA GLU A 81 -21.26 39.41 39.64
C GLU A 81 -21.46 39.91 41.10
N GLU A 82 -22.65 40.44 41.35
CA GLU A 82 -23.08 41.05 42.62
C GLU A 82 -23.20 40.03 43.75
N ALA A 83 -22.62 40.36 44.86
CA ALA A 83 -22.72 39.60 46.11
C ALA A 83 -24.09 39.80 46.79
N VAL A 84 -24.76 38.73 47.18
CA VAL A 84 -25.88 38.70 48.13
C VAL A 84 -25.32 38.23 49.48
N PRO A 85 -25.67 38.87 50.59
CA PRO A 85 -25.01 38.67 51.91
C PRO A 85 -25.50 37.41 52.60
N VAL A 86 -24.55 36.63 53.08
CA VAL A 86 -24.76 35.51 53.99
C VAL A 86 -24.89 36.06 55.43
N SER A 87 -25.96 35.71 56.10
CA SER A 87 -26.15 35.97 57.54
C SER A 87 -25.44 34.89 58.35
N GLU A 88 -24.57 35.34 59.27
CA GLU A 88 -24.02 34.52 60.34
C GLU A 88 -25.16 34.16 61.36
N GLU A 89 -25.28 32.88 61.69
CA GLU A 89 -25.83 32.45 62.97
C GLU A 89 -24.94 31.33 63.53
N ASN A 90 -24.72 31.58 64.86
CA ASN A 90 -23.79 30.88 65.76
C ASN A 90 -24.20 29.45 66.09
N GLY A 91 -23.17 28.63 66.15
CA GLY A 91 -22.83 27.70 67.21
C GLY A 91 -23.83 26.75 67.84
N GLU A 92 -23.54 25.50 67.78
CA GLU A 92 -23.45 24.70 69.02
C GLU A 92 -22.76 23.38 68.72
N ASP A 93 -21.80 23.12 69.57
CA ASP A 93 -20.97 21.91 69.63
C ASP A 93 -21.84 20.66 69.90
N ASN A 94 -21.81 19.68 69.03
CA ASN A 94 -22.34 18.35 69.31
C ASN A 94 -21.41 17.28 68.69
N SER A 95 -20.47 16.83 69.51
CA SER A 95 -19.75 15.62 69.35
C SER A 95 -20.72 14.43 69.44
N ALA A 96 -21.22 13.99 68.31
CA ALA A 96 -21.80 12.66 68.17
C ALA A 96 -20.95 11.86 67.15
N ALA A 97 -20.61 10.69 67.59
CA ALA A 97 -19.83 9.70 66.83
C ALA A 97 -20.39 9.53 65.39
N ALA A 98 -19.53 9.65 64.42
CA ALA A 98 -19.83 9.18 63.08
C ALA A 98 -20.02 7.66 63.21
N ASP A 99 -21.25 7.19 63.10
CA ASP A 99 -21.49 5.82 62.61
C ASP A 99 -20.96 5.80 61.21
N GLU A 100 -19.88 5.09 61.02
CA GLU A 100 -19.47 4.59 59.71
C GLU A 100 -20.58 3.65 59.25
N ASN A 101 -21.54 4.15 58.49
CA ASN A 101 -22.33 3.29 57.63
C ASN A 101 -21.34 2.76 56.57
N VAL A 102 -20.64 1.70 56.93
CA VAL A 102 -20.11 0.75 55.94
C VAL A 102 -21.35 0.16 55.30
N LEU A 103 -21.66 0.57 54.07
CA LEU A 103 -22.58 -0.15 53.22
C LEU A 103 -22.08 -1.59 53.19
N GLU A 104 -22.76 -2.51 53.91
CA GLU A 104 -22.50 -3.92 53.78
C GLU A 104 -22.83 -4.26 52.34
N SER A 105 -21.79 -4.46 51.50
CA SER A 105 -21.95 -4.96 50.15
C SER A 105 -22.74 -6.26 50.18
N GLU A 106 -23.69 -6.40 49.26
CA GLU A 106 -24.56 -7.56 49.13
C GLU A 106 -23.78 -8.80 48.70
N PHE A 107 -22.60 -8.61 48.10
CA PHE A 107 -21.72 -9.66 47.54
C PHE A 107 -20.60 -10.04 48.55
N PRO A 108 -20.10 -11.30 48.49
CA PRO A 108 -18.92 -11.70 49.21
C PRO A 108 -17.66 -10.98 48.74
N ALA A 109 -16.74 -10.66 49.64
CA ALA A 109 -15.46 -10.07 49.27
C ALA A 109 -14.63 -11.05 48.42
N ALA A 110 -13.94 -10.54 47.39
CA ALA A 110 -12.99 -11.31 46.63
C ALA A 110 -11.88 -11.89 47.49
N GLU A 111 -11.45 -13.11 47.21
CA GLU A 111 -10.27 -13.70 47.85
C GLU A 111 -9.00 -13.15 47.16
N ILE A 112 -8.35 -12.16 47.79
CA ILE A 112 -7.18 -11.49 47.24
C ILE A 112 -5.92 -12.29 47.57
N VAL A 113 -5.15 -12.62 46.52
CA VAL A 113 -3.78 -13.12 46.66
C VAL A 113 -2.79 -11.96 46.54
N ASN A 114 -1.63 -12.09 47.26
CA ASN A 114 -0.56 -11.09 47.23
C ASN A 114 -1.02 -9.64 47.44
N ASP A 115 -1.77 -9.35 48.48
CA ASP A 115 -2.28 -8.01 48.74
C ASP A 115 -1.14 -7.07 49.21
N GLU A 116 -0.57 -6.34 48.26
CA GLU A 116 0.46 -5.31 48.45
C GLU A 116 -0.10 -3.90 48.18
N GLY A 117 -1.43 -3.76 48.08
CA GLY A 117 -2.14 -2.51 47.81
C GLY A 117 -2.46 -2.26 46.33
N GLY A 118 -2.18 -3.21 45.50
CA GLY A 118 -2.40 -3.14 44.05
C GLY A 118 -1.19 -2.73 43.22
N PRO A 119 -1.20 -3.02 41.93
CA PRO A 119 -0.07 -2.75 41.06
C PRO A 119 0.23 -1.24 40.91
N VAL A 120 1.51 -0.91 40.96
CA VAL A 120 2.05 0.45 40.68
C VAL A 120 2.84 0.47 39.38
N SER A 121 3.36 -0.69 38.95
CA SER A 121 3.98 -0.87 37.64
C SER A 121 3.79 -2.33 37.21
N ILE A 122 3.73 -2.54 35.91
CA ILE A 122 3.59 -3.85 35.30
C ILE A 122 4.77 -4.03 34.32
N THR A 123 5.32 -5.23 34.27
CA THR A 123 6.29 -5.62 33.25
C THR A 123 5.82 -6.92 32.63
N GLY A 124 6.32 -7.22 31.43
CA GLY A 124 6.03 -8.47 30.75
C GLY A 124 6.80 -8.59 29.46
N GLU A 125 6.54 -9.65 28.76
CA GLU A 125 7.11 -9.95 27.45
C GLU A 125 6.00 -10.12 26.42
N VAL A 126 6.36 -9.86 25.16
CA VAL A 126 5.55 -10.14 23.97
C VAL A 126 6.35 -11.14 23.15
N ASP A 127 5.89 -12.38 23.11
CA ASP A 127 6.47 -13.42 22.27
C ASP A 127 5.56 -13.62 21.05
N TYR A 128 6.13 -13.48 19.85
CA TYR A 128 5.36 -13.58 18.63
C TYR A 128 6.07 -14.44 17.60
N THR A 129 5.29 -15.09 16.77
CA THR A 129 5.77 -15.90 15.64
C THR A 129 5.50 -15.22 14.31
N ASN A 130 4.45 -14.40 14.23
CA ASN A 130 4.02 -13.74 13.00
C ASN A 130 4.59 -12.33 12.88
N VAL A 131 5.67 -12.21 12.10
CA VAL A 131 6.39 -10.93 11.90
C VAL A 131 5.57 -9.86 11.16
N LEU A 132 4.43 -10.20 10.53
CA LEU A 132 3.58 -9.21 9.87
C LEU A 132 3.08 -8.13 10.82
N PHE A 133 2.89 -8.45 12.11
CA PHE A 133 2.46 -7.50 13.13
C PHE A 133 3.53 -6.51 13.57
N THR A 134 4.79 -6.78 13.27
CA THR A 134 5.92 -5.92 13.62
C THR A 134 6.64 -5.36 12.38
N ASP A 135 6.30 -5.86 11.19
CA ASP A 135 6.89 -5.42 9.92
C ASP A 135 6.40 -4.01 9.58
N GLY A 136 7.33 -3.09 9.36
CA GLY A 136 7.01 -1.69 9.04
C GLY A 136 6.63 -0.80 10.24
N VAL A 137 6.59 -1.33 11.46
CA VAL A 137 6.28 -0.54 12.66
C VAL A 137 7.43 0.39 13.02
N ALA A 138 7.16 1.69 13.05
CA ALA A 138 8.16 2.69 13.39
C ALA A 138 8.28 2.93 14.89
N GLU A 139 7.17 2.97 15.58
CA GLU A 139 7.07 3.25 17.03
C GLU A 139 6.00 2.34 17.64
N PRO A 140 6.36 1.11 18.03
CA PRO A 140 5.43 0.24 18.73
C PRO A 140 5.14 0.80 20.13
N GLU A 141 3.90 0.72 20.53
CA GLU A 141 3.43 1.18 21.83
C GLU A 141 2.81 0.05 22.64
N VAL A 142 2.87 0.16 23.95
CA VAL A 142 2.08 -0.66 24.86
C VAL A 142 1.10 0.24 25.58
N ILE A 143 -0.18 -0.04 25.42
CA ILE A 143 -1.26 0.78 25.93
C ILE A 143 -1.99 0.09 27.09
N LEU A 144 -2.59 0.90 27.91
CA LEU A 144 -3.64 0.49 28.81
C LEU A 144 -4.97 0.71 28.06
N GLU A 145 -5.53 -0.39 27.56
CA GLU A 145 -6.67 -0.38 26.66
C GLU A 145 -7.98 -0.47 27.45
N ASP A 146 -8.85 0.55 27.28
CA ASP A 146 -10.17 0.57 27.90
C ASP A 146 -11.10 -0.48 27.26
N GLN A 147 -11.57 -1.41 28.07
CA GLN A 147 -12.40 -2.53 27.62
C GLN A 147 -13.92 -2.21 27.63
N ALA A 148 -14.31 -0.97 27.78
CA ALA A 148 -15.72 -0.58 27.86
C ALA A 148 -16.53 -1.07 26.64
N GLY A 149 -15.95 -1.07 25.45
CA GLY A 149 -16.57 -1.58 24.23
C GLY A 149 -16.89 -3.07 24.28
N PHE A 150 -16.02 -3.87 24.91
CA PHE A 150 -16.26 -5.30 25.13
C PHE A 150 -17.34 -5.52 26.20
N VAL A 151 -17.29 -4.75 27.29
CA VAL A 151 -18.32 -4.80 28.36
C VAL A 151 -19.70 -4.50 27.79
N ASP A 152 -19.80 -3.44 27.00
CA ASP A 152 -21.08 -3.01 26.42
C ASP A 152 -21.53 -3.86 25.21
N ARG A 153 -20.70 -4.75 24.69
CA ARG A 153 -20.91 -5.50 23.44
C ARG A 153 -21.31 -4.59 22.28
N ASN A 154 -20.61 -3.46 22.16
CA ASN A 154 -20.91 -2.46 21.15
C ASN A 154 -20.58 -2.99 19.74
N GLU A 155 -21.61 -3.16 18.90
CA GLU A 155 -21.46 -3.66 17.52
C GLU A 155 -20.61 -2.75 16.64
N PHE A 156 -20.56 -1.46 16.99
CA PHE A 156 -19.75 -0.46 16.29
C PHE A 156 -18.50 -0.07 17.07
N PHE A 157 -18.06 -0.95 17.93
CA PHE A 157 -16.84 -0.73 18.68
C PHE A 157 -15.64 -0.64 17.75
N ILE A 158 -15.10 0.55 17.62
CA ILE A 158 -13.99 0.83 16.73
C ILE A 158 -12.71 0.98 17.55
N MET A 159 -12.78 1.69 18.66
CA MET A 159 -11.66 1.96 19.54
C MET A 159 -12.08 2.04 21.01
N PRO A 160 -11.24 1.56 21.92
CA PRO A 160 -11.37 1.84 23.35
C PRO A 160 -11.36 3.34 23.64
N VAL A 161 -12.42 3.82 24.31
CA VAL A 161 -12.75 5.26 24.39
C VAL A 161 -11.66 6.08 25.08
N GLU A 162 -11.07 5.54 26.15
CA GLU A 162 -10.13 6.28 27.01
C GLU A 162 -8.77 5.56 27.15
N SER A 163 -8.38 4.82 26.14
CA SER A 163 -7.08 4.10 26.14
C SER A 163 -5.90 5.06 26.32
N GLN A 164 -4.86 4.60 27.00
CA GLN A 164 -3.71 5.43 27.35
C GLN A 164 -2.41 4.73 27.00
N THR A 165 -1.55 5.42 26.26
CA THR A 165 -0.15 5.01 26.06
C THR A 165 0.63 5.26 27.34
N LEU A 166 0.91 4.21 28.10
CA LEU A 166 1.65 4.26 29.37
C LEU A 166 2.89 3.37 29.37
N GLY A 167 3.00 2.51 28.35
CA GLY A 167 4.06 1.53 28.29
C GLY A 167 5.30 2.01 27.53
N GLN A 168 6.43 1.38 27.86
CA GLN A 168 7.70 1.51 27.13
C GLN A 168 8.15 0.13 26.69
N ILE A 169 8.55 0.00 25.44
CA ILE A 169 9.31 -1.14 24.97
C ILE A 169 10.73 -1.02 25.53
N THR A 170 11.22 -2.06 26.20
CA THR A 170 12.49 -2.04 26.93
C THR A 170 13.59 -2.92 26.31
N SER A 171 13.26 -3.61 25.23
CA SER A 171 14.22 -4.42 24.44
C SER A 171 14.00 -4.17 22.94
N ASP A 172 14.71 -4.92 22.08
CA ASP A 172 14.54 -4.85 20.63
C ASP A 172 13.21 -5.53 20.25
N PHE A 173 12.29 -4.79 19.65
CA PHE A 173 10.96 -5.30 19.30
C PHE A 173 10.92 -6.09 17.97
N TYR A 174 12.02 -6.09 17.22
CA TYR A 174 12.16 -6.96 16.04
C TYR A 174 12.72 -8.35 16.38
N ASP A 175 13.09 -8.60 17.63
CA ASP A 175 13.67 -9.88 18.09
C ASP A 175 12.81 -10.45 19.22
N PRO A 176 11.80 -11.29 18.93
CA PRO A 176 10.93 -11.86 19.94
C PRO A 176 11.66 -12.88 20.84
N PRO A 177 11.29 -12.97 22.14
CA PRO A 177 10.36 -12.10 22.84
C PRO A 177 10.95 -10.73 23.13
N PHE A 178 10.17 -9.67 23.01
CA PHE A 178 10.58 -8.35 23.48
C PHE A 178 9.88 -7.97 24.78
N SER A 179 10.54 -7.14 25.60
CA SER A 179 10.06 -6.79 26.93
C SER A 179 9.43 -5.41 26.94
N TYR A 180 8.45 -5.21 27.82
CA TYR A 180 7.80 -3.94 28.06
C TYR A 180 7.69 -3.59 29.55
N SER A 181 7.40 -2.33 29.87
CA SER A 181 7.15 -1.85 31.21
C SER A 181 6.11 -0.71 31.19
N ILE A 182 5.13 -0.81 32.09
CA ILE A 182 4.10 0.23 32.31
C ILE A 182 4.23 0.78 33.72
N ALA A 183 4.21 2.11 33.86
CA ALA A 183 4.04 2.77 35.14
C ALA A 183 2.58 3.24 35.26
N LEU A 184 1.83 2.73 36.25
CA LEU A 184 0.43 3.03 36.38
C LEU A 184 0.21 4.42 37.05
N PRO A 185 -0.72 5.24 36.54
CA PRO A 185 -1.15 6.47 37.21
C PRO A 185 -1.90 6.16 38.53
N ILE A 186 -2.02 7.15 39.42
CA ILE A 186 -2.80 6.98 40.65
C ILE A 186 -4.27 6.70 40.34
N GLU A 187 -4.80 7.38 39.33
CA GLU A 187 -6.14 7.23 38.78
C GLU A 187 -5.99 7.12 37.26
N PRO A 188 -6.40 6.03 36.62
CA PRO A 188 -6.36 5.91 35.17
C PRO A 188 -7.50 6.72 34.54
N LYS A 189 -7.31 7.09 33.28
CA LYS A 189 -8.45 7.46 32.44
C LYS A 189 -9.08 6.17 31.94
N GLY A 190 -10.38 6.09 31.99
CA GLY A 190 -11.13 4.92 31.56
C GLY A 190 -12.62 5.14 31.77
N SER A 191 -13.41 4.36 31.05
CA SER A 191 -14.86 4.40 31.14
C SER A 191 -15.32 3.56 32.34
N LEU A 192 -16.01 4.15 33.27
CA LEU A 192 -16.64 3.40 34.38
C LEU A 192 -17.79 2.56 33.83
N ARG A 193 -17.84 1.30 34.23
CA ARG A 193 -18.91 0.37 33.89
C ARG A 193 -19.38 -0.36 35.14
N ASP A 194 -20.68 -0.40 35.30
CA ASP A 194 -21.35 -1.30 36.21
C ASP A 194 -21.32 -2.69 35.56
N VAL A 195 -20.58 -3.60 36.17
CA VAL A 195 -20.31 -4.93 35.63
C VAL A 195 -20.83 -6.06 36.49
N ASP A 196 -21.54 -5.75 37.55
CA ASP A 196 -22.15 -6.75 38.42
C ASP A 196 -23.63 -7.02 38.14
N ASN A 197 -24.23 -6.21 37.26
CA ASN A 197 -25.60 -6.39 36.75
C ASN A 197 -26.66 -6.52 37.85
N ASP A 198 -26.46 -5.94 39.04
CA ASP A 198 -27.38 -6.05 40.15
C ASP A 198 -28.64 -5.17 40.03
N SER A 199 -28.71 -4.36 38.97
CA SER A 199 -29.75 -3.38 38.67
C SER A 199 -29.78 -2.17 39.59
N GLU A 200 -28.78 -1.96 40.43
CA GLU A 200 -28.58 -0.75 41.24
C GLU A 200 -27.63 0.19 40.46
N GLU A 201 -27.81 1.50 40.56
CA GLU A 201 -26.88 2.47 39.96
C GLU A 201 -25.72 2.71 40.95
N ASP A 202 -24.62 1.99 40.78
CA ASP A 202 -23.40 2.24 41.53
C ASP A 202 -22.32 2.95 40.66
N THR A 203 -21.11 3.17 41.24
CA THR A 203 -20.03 3.86 40.54
C THR A 203 -19.41 2.98 39.47
N GLY A 204 -19.40 1.66 39.65
CA GLY A 204 -18.78 0.69 38.78
C GLY A 204 -17.25 0.71 38.78
N VAL A 205 -16.65 -0.02 37.88
CA VAL A 205 -15.22 -0.16 37.74
C VAL A 205 -14.77 0.24 36.35
N GLN A 206 -13.48 0.59 36.19
CA GLN A 206 -12.82 0.69 34.89
C GLN A 206 -12.14 -0.64 34.59
N VAL A 207 -12.31 -1.15 33.39
CA VAL A 207 -11.79 -2.44 32.95
C VAL A 207 -10.78 -2.23 31.83
N PHE A 208 -9.58 -2.75 32.01
CA PHE A 208 -8.49 -2.58 31.04
C PHE A 208 -7.86 -3.91 30.64
N ALA A 209 -7.42 -3.99 29.41
CA ALA A 209 -6.38 -4.90 28.96
C ALA A 209 -5.05 -4.15 28.75
N ILE A 210 -3.94 -4.86 28.81
CA ILE A 210 -2.66 -4.35 28.35
C ILE A 210 -2.53 -4.86 26.93
N ALA A 211 -2.29 -3.97 25.95
CA ALA A 211 -2.22 -4.36 24.56
C ALA A 211 -0.99 -3.76 23.87
N TYR A 212 -0.41 -4.54 22.98
CA TYR A 212 0.60 -4.07 22.03
C TYR A 212 -0.10 -3.32 20.89
N TRP A 213 0.49 -2.23 20.49
CA TRP A 213 -0.13 -1.30 19.59
C TRP A 213 0.77 -0.93 18.43
N THR A 214 0.30 -1.08 17.21
CA THR A 214 1.07 -0.81 16.00
C THR A 214 0.61 0.42 15.24
N ASN A 215 -0.58 0.94 15.53
CA ASN A 215 -1.10 2.12 14.87
C ASN A 215 -0.73 3.39 15.65
N THR A 216 0.09 4.22 15.06
CA THR A 216 0.64 5.44 15.66
C THR A 216 0.17 6.73 15.00
N PHE A 217 -0.92 6.68 14.22
CA PHE A 217 -1.40 7.86 13.50
C PHE A 217 -1.86 9.01 14.39
N GLY A 218 -2.32 8.72 15.62
CA GLY A 218 -2.94 9.72 16.47
C GLY A 218 -4.35 10.11 15.99
N ASP A 219 -4.95 11.12 16.64
CA ASP A 219 -6.25 11.66 16.22
C ASP A 219 -6.17 12.24 14.78
N PRO A 220 -7.20 12.06 13.94
CA PRO A 220 -8.47 11.34 14.19
C PRO A 220 -8.38 9.82 13.98
N TYR A 221 -7.27 9.32 13.54
CA TYR A 221 -7.10 7.93 13.07
C TYR A 221 -6.99 6.91 14.20
N LEU A 222 -6.90 7.35 15.45
CA LEU A 222 -6.91 6.47 16.60
C LEU A 222 -8.19 5.62 16.69
N GLU A 223 -9.31 6.13 16.21
CA GLU A 223 -10.59 5.43 16.19
C GLU A 223 -10.73 4.45 15.01
N ALA A 224 -9.94 4.65 13.97
CA ALA A 224 -9.99 3.85 12.76
C ALA A 224 -9.04 2.65 12.88
N ARG A 225 -9.55 1.53 13.36
CA ARG A 225 -8.74 0.36 13.68
C ARG A 225 -9.11 -0.84 12.85
N ASP A 226 -8.08 -1.46 12.32
CA ASP A 226 -8.24 -2.78 11.75
C ASP A 226 -8.56 -3.78 12.85
N LEU A 227 -9.78 -4.25 12.86
CA LEU A 227 -10.28 -5.22 13.81
C LEU A 227 -9.87 -6.66 13.48
N SER A 228 -9.27 -6.89 12.32
CA SER A 228 -8.82 -8.21 11.88
C SER A 228 -7.45 -8.63 12.45
N GLY A 229 -7.02 -8.00 13.54
CA GLY A 229 -5.76 -8.28 14.20
C GLY A 229 -4.59 -7.41 13.74
N GLY A 230 -4.88 -6.43 12.89
CA GLY A 230 -3.89 -5.49 12.36
C GLY A 230 -3.50 -4.40 13.30
N GLY A 231 -3.53 -4.59 14.59
CA GLY A 231 -2.92 -3.62 15.42
C GLY A 231 -3.62 -3.24 16.69
N TRP A 232 -4.52 -4.02 17.21
CA TRP A 232 -5.01 -3.78 18.55
C TRP A 232 -5.75 -4.97 19.15
N SER A 233 -6.30 -4.83 20.30
CA SER A 233 -6.86 -5.70 21.33
C SER A 233 -7.23 -7.16 21.04
N THR A 234 -7.41 -7.54 19.81
CA THR A 234 -7.66 -8.95 19.46
C THR A 234 -6.39 -9.76 19.21
N ALA A 235 -5.23 -9.09 19.21
CA ALA A 235 -3.93 -9.72 19.10
C ALA A 235 -2.93 -9.06 20.03
N TYR A 236 -2.04 -9.84 20.65
CA TYR A 236 -1.00 -9.35 21.54
C TYR A 236 -1.54 -8.47 22.67
N ALA A 237 -2.55 -8.96 23.34
CA ALA A 237 -3.12 -8.35 24.54
C ALA A 237 -2.93 -9.24 25.77
N SER A 238 -3.18 -8.70 26.96
CA SER A 238 -3.23 -9.49 28.19
C SER A 238 -4.49 -10.35 28.29
N THR A 239 -5.49 -10.10 27.45
CA THR A 239 -6.73 -10.88 27.32
C THR A 239 -6.71 -11.74 26.08
N LEU A 240 -7.52 -12.78 26.08
CA LEU A 240 -7.79 -13.65 24.92
C LEU A 240 -9.25 -13.48 24.52
N THR A 241 -9.48 -13.21 23.23
CA THR A 241 -10.83 -13.11 22.66
C THR A 241 -11.20 -14.35 21.87
N SER A 242 -12.50 -14.64 21.76
CA SER A 242 -12.99 -15.79 21.01
C SER A 242 -12.63 -15.72 19.53
N PRO A 243 -12.15 -16.78 18.90
CA PRO A 243 -11.91 -16.86 17.47
C PRO A 243 -13.21 -17.09 16.66
N ASP A 244 -14.33 -17.46 17.29
CA ASP A 244 -15.57 -17.83 16.63
C ASP A 244 -16.24 -16.61 15.99
N ALA A 245 -16.83 -16.77 14.83
CA ALA A 245 -17.47 -15.71 14.07
C ALA A 245 -18.58 -14.99 14.85
N GLU A 246 -19.43 -15.75 15.55
CA GLU A 246 -20.55 -15.20 16.33
C GLU A 246 -20.10 -14.55 17.64
N THR A 247 -19.01 -15.04 18.25
CA THR A 247 -18.48 -14.58 19.54
C THR A 247 -17.06 -14.03 19.45
N LYS A 248 -16.61 -13.63 18.29
CA LYS A 248 -15.23 -13.25 17.96
C LYS A 248 -14.64 -12.16 18.88
N ARG A 249 -15.49 -11.45 19.60
CA ARG A 249 -15.05 -10.39 20.49
C ARG A 249 -15.38 -10.61 21.95
N GLU A 250 -15.92 -11.75 22.31
CA GLU A 250 -16.09 -12.09 23.71
C GLU A 250 -14.73 -12.42 24.31
N ILE A 251 -14.48 -11.87 25.50
CA ILE A 251 -13.26 -12.18 26.28
C ILE A 251 -13.45 -13.56 26.89
N ILE A 252 -12.55 -14.49 26.55
CA ILE A 252 -12.63 -15.90 26.98
C ILE A 252 -11.49 -16.35 27.91
N GLY A 253 -10.53 -15.45 28.22
CA GLY A 253 -9.39 -15.77 29.08
C GLY A 253 -8.36 -14.66 29.18
N GLY A 254 -7.21 -14.98 29.77
CA GLY A 254 -6.11 -14.06 30.00
C GLY A 254 -6.28 -13.24 31.28
N LYS A 255 -5.78 -11.99 31.28
CA LYS A 255 -5.77 -11.14 32.48
C LYS A 255 -6.33 -9.77 32.19
N LEU A 256 -7.24 -9.33 33.06
CA LEU A 256 -7.75 -7.95 33.10
C LEU A 256 -7.03 -7.17 34.20
N LEU A 257 -6.82 -5.89 33.99
CA LEU A 257 -6.48 -4.91 35.00
C LEU A 257 -7.73 -4.07 35.27
N ILE A 258 -8.29 -4.17 36.48
CA ILE A 258 -9.45 -3.35 36.86
C ILE A 258 -9.04 -2.25 37.84
N TYR A 259 -9.78 -1.14 37.83
CA TYR A 259 -9.64 -0.05 38.79
C TYR A 259 -10.99 0.29 39.40
N ALA A 260 -11.11 0.07 40.71
CA ALA A 260 -12.27 0.45 41.48
C ALA A 260 -12.01 1.83 42.13
N PRO A 261 -12.79 2.89 41.83
CA PRO A 261 -12.58 4.21 42.43
C PRO A 261 -12.98 4.26 43.88
N GLU A 262 -13.86 3.37 44.34
CA GLU A 262 -14.38 3.25 45.68
C GLU A 262 -14.33 1.80 46.17
N GLU A 263 -14.43 1.61 47.50
CA GLU A 263 -14.54 0.27 48.08
C GLU A 263 -15.89 -0.36 47.78
N GLY A 264 -15.91 -1.68 47.63
CA GLY A 264 -17.16 -2.45 47.58
C GLY A 264 -17.81 -2.55 46.22
N GLN A 265 -17.13 -2.16 45.15
CA GLN A 265 -17.62 -2.34 43.77
C GLN A 265 -17.68 -3.82 43.41
N GLY A 266 -18.72 -4.24 42.69
CA GLY A 266 -18.90 -5.60 42.24
C GLY A 266 -18.04 -5.91 41.01
N PHE A 267 -17.59 -7.17 40.87
CA PHE A 267 -16.90 -7.70 39.68
C PHE A 267 -17.14 -9.20 39.53
N PRO A 268 -17.29 -9.74 38.31
CA PRO A 268 -17.38 -11.17 38.07
C PRO A 268 -16.20 -11.97 38.67
N SER A 269 -16.51 -13.10 39.32
CA SER A 269 -15.52 -14.04 39.83
C SER A 269 -15.42 -15.33 39.04
N GLY A 270 -16.07 -15.38 37.90
CA GLY A 270 -16.11 -16.50 36.95
C GLY A 270 -17.06 -16.20 35.82
N PHE A 271 -16.96 -16.95 34.76
CA PHE A 271 -17.96 -16.93 33.69
C PHE A 271 -19.25 -17.57 34.21
N GLY A 272 -20.41 -17.02 33.80
CA GLY A 272 -21.72 -17.54 34.15
C GLY A 272 -22.03 -18.90 33.51
N GLU A 273 -23.31 -19.33 33.56
CA GLU A 273 -23.75 -20.58 32.92
C GLU A 273 -23.69 -20.48 31.38
N ASP A 274 -23.77 -19.27 30.82
CA ASP A 274 -23.70 -19.00 29.39
C ASP A 274 -22.24 -18.98 28.85
N GLY A 275 -21.26 -18.98 29.75
CA GLY A 275 -19.83 -18.96 29.39
C GLY A 275 -19.30 -17.61 28.87
N LEU A 276 -20.10 -16.55 28.98
CA LEU A 276 -19.73 -15.18 28.64
C LEU A 276 -19.33 -14.40 29.89
N LEU A 277 -18.66 -13.28 29.72
CA LEU A 277 -18.26 -12.38 30.79
C LEU A 277 -19.15 -11.11 30.76
N PHE A 278 -19.44 -10.53 31.92
CA PHE A 278 -20.29 -9.34 32.06
C PHE A 278 -21.77 -9.62 31.65
N THR A 279 -22.30 -10.74 32.11
CA THR A 279 -23.71 -11.13 31.93
C THR A 279 -24.44 -11.29 33.26
N GLU A 280 -25.78 -11.34 33.24
CA GLU A 280 -26.61 -11.37 34.47
C GLU A 280 -26.40 -12.62 35.36
N ASP A 281 -25.84 -13.69 34.79
CA ASP A 281 -25.64 -14.96 35.50
C ASP A 281 -24.22 -15.13 36.06
N ASP A 282 -23.36 -14.14 35.88
CA ASP A 282 -21.99 -14.14 36.42
C ASP A 282 -22.02 -14.18 37.96
N PRO A 283 -21.16 -14.99 38.59
CA PRO A 283 -20.98 -14.94 40.04
C PRO A 283 -20.18 -13.70 40.44
N ILE A 284 -20.77 -12.83 41.30
CA ILE A 284 -20.17 -11.54 41.65
C ILE A 284 -19.46 -11.60 43.01
N VAL A 285 -18.32 -10.88 43.11
CA VAL A 285 -17.62 -10.59 44.36
C VAL A 285 -17.27 -9.10 44.44
N THR A 286 -17.11 -8.57 45.67
CA THR A 286 -16.64 -7.20 45.87
C THR A 286 -15.13 -7.10 45.79
N VAL A 287 -14.66 -6.07 45.14
CA VAL A 287 -13.22 -5.77 44.98
C VAL A 287 -12.80 -4.57 45.81
N PRO A 288 -11.57 -4.53 46.34
CA PRO A 288 -11.03 -3.39 47.07
C PRO A 288 -10.78 -2.19 46.15
N GLN A 289 -10.87 -0.97 46.75
CA GLN A 289 -10.48 0.26 46.03
C GLN A 289 -9.09 0.21 45.42
N GLY A 290 -8.91 0.78 44.22
CA GLY A 290 -7.66 0.84 43.46
C GLY A 290 -7.51 -0.29 42.45
N TYR A 291 -6.29 -0.52 41.98
CA TYR A 291 -6.00 -1.53 40.97
C TYR A 291 -6.04 -2.96 41.52
N THR A 292 -6.59 -3.86 40.72
CA THR A 292 -6.54 -5.32 40.95
C THR A 292 -6.37 -6.03 39.61
N ILE A 293 -5.53 -7.04 39.54
CA ILE A 293 -5.44 -7.93 38.38
C ILE A 293 -6.41 -9.08 38.58
N VAL A 294 -7.18 -9.38 37.57
CA VAL A 294 -8.10 -10.53 37.53
C VAL A 294 -7.59 -11.52 36.49
N ASP A 295 -7.22 -12.72 36.95
CA ASP A 295 -6.81 -13.83 36.10
C ASP A 295 -8.03 -14.68 35.76
N LEU A 296 -8.43 -14.62 34.51
CA LEU A 296 -9.63 -15.25 33.96
C LEU A 296 -9.43 -16.75 33.64
N ASP A 297 -8.18 -17.24 33.62
CA ASP A 297 -7.85 -18.63 33.30
C ASP A 297 -8.07 -19.59 34.48
N SER A 298 -8.46 -19.07 35.64
CA SER A 298 -8.78 -19.87 36.82
C SER A 298 -10.29 -19.87 37.13
N ASP A 299 -10.81 -20.96 37.69
CA ASP A 299 -12.21 -21.06 38.17
C ASP A 299 -12.26 -21.43 39.65
N PRO A 300 -12.74 -20.53 40.55
CA PRO A 300 -13.11 -19.13 40.32
C PRO A 300 -11.90 -18.27 39.89
N PHE A 301 -12.14 -17.08 39.34
CA PHE A 301 -11.09 -16.13 38.97
C PHE A 301 -10.16 -15.80 40.14
N THR A 302 -8.88 -15.55 39.83
CA THR A 302 -7.91 -15.16 40.85
C THR A 302 -7.70 -13.64 40.84
N PHE A 303 -7.80 -13.02 41.99
CA PHE A 303 -7.62 -11.57 42.20
C PHE A 303 -6.27 -11.30 42.83
N ASP A 304 -5.35 -10.61 42.14
CA ASP A 304 -3.98 -10.33 42.56
C ASP A 304 -3.75 -8.82 42.71
N ARG A 305 -3.19 -8.43 43.87
CA ARG A 305 -2.86 -7.03 44.21
C ARG A 305 -1.35 -6.84 44.46
N SER A 306 -0.51 -7.62 43.79
CA SER A 306 0.93 -7.42 43.81
C SER A 306 1.31 -6.04 43.28
N ALA A 307 2.34 -5.40 43.89
CA ALA A 307 2.78 -4.06 43.51
C ALA A 307 3.51 -4.01 42.16
N HIS A 308 4.16 -5.11 41.76
CA HIS A 308 4.96 -5.22 40.55
C HIS A 308 4.74 -6.57 39.84
N PRO A 309 3.54 -6.82 39.34
CA PRO A 309 3.24 -8.08 38.67
C PRO A 309 3.94 -8.17 37.30
N VAL A 310 4.05 -9.40 36.80
CA VAL A 310 4.50 -9.70 35.45
C VAL A 310 3.28 -10.20 34.66
N ILE A 311 2.99 -9.57 33.55
CA ILE A 311 1.89 -9.92 32.64
C ILE A 311 2.47 -10.01 31.24
N ASP A 312 2.53 -11.22 30.69
CA ASP A 312 2.94 -11.41 29.30
C ASP A 312 1.73 -11.25 28.38
N LEU A 313 1.96 -10.70 27.19
CA LEU A 313 0.93 -10.55 26.18
C LEU A 313 0.82 -11.83 25.34
N ILE A 314 -0.39 -12.17 24.97
CA ILE A 314 -0.73 -13.43 24.32
C ILE A 314 -0.75 -13.22 22.80
N GLU A 315 -0.05 -14.09 22.05
CA GLU A 315 -0.28 -14.26 20.62
C GLU A 315 -1.39 -15.29 20.43
N PRO A 316 -2.59 -14.91 19.94
CA PRO A 316 -3.66 -15.86 19.72
C PRO A 316 -3.33 -16.85 18.60
N ASP A 317 -3.79 -18.08 18.70
CA ASP A 317 -3.58 -19.12 17.67
C ASP A 317 -4.06 -18.67 16.28
N SER A 318 -5.07 -17.78 16.22
CA SER A 318 -5.64 -17.25 14.98
C SER A 318 -4.72 -16.27 14.23
N VAL A 319 -3.74 -15.68 14.92
CA VAL A 319 -2.76 -14.73 14.35
C VAL A 319 -1.35 -15.31 14.32
N ALA A 320 -1.06 -16.37 15.08
CA ALA A 320 0.24 -17.03 15.09
C ALA A 320 0.62 -17.53 13.69
N LEU A 321 1.91 -17.45 13.38
CA LEU A 321 2.43 -18.00 12.12
C LEU A 321 2.20 -19.51 12.06
N MET A 322 1.43 -19.97 11.11
CA MET A 322 1.21 -21.40 10.91
C MET A 322 2.51 -22.09 10.50
N ASP A 323 2.90 -23.13 11.25
CA ASP A 323 4.22 -23.76 11.11
C ASP A 323 4.11 -25.27 10.85
N TYR A 324 4.49 -25.68 9.64
CA TYR A 324 4.61 -27.08 9.21
C TYR A 324 6.07 -27.52 9.06
N SER A 325 7.05 -26.73 9.55
CA SER A 325 8.49 -26.96 9.31
C SER A 325 9.02 -28.29 9.88
N GLU A 326 8.39 -28.79 10.94
CA GLU A 326 8.76 -30.05 11.59
C GLU A 326 8.19 -31.30 10.90
N LEU A 327 7.31 -31.13 9.93
CA LEU A 327 6.73 -32.25 9.16
C LEU A 327 7.68 -32.71 8.06
N SER A 328 7.49 -33.92 7.54
CA SER A 328 8.14 -34.35 6.31
C SER A 328 7.61 -33.54 5.11
N TYR A 329 8.35 -33.51 4.00
CA TYR A 329 7.96 -32.72 2.81
C TYR A 329 6.57 -33.10 2.30
N THR A 330 6.27 -34.41 2.30
CA THR A 330 4.97 -34.91 1.83
C THR A 330 3.86 -34.62 2.83
N GLU A 331 4.11 -34.79 4.13
CA GLU A 331 3.13 -34.50 5.19
C GLU A 331 2.83 -32.98 5.26
N ALA A 332 3.84 -32.13 5.15
CA ALA A 332 3.69 -30.67 5.12
C ALA A 332 2.86 -30.24 3.89
N PHE A 333 3.14 -30.81 2.71
CA PHE A 333 2.37 -30.55 1.51
C PHE A 333 0.91 -30.99 1.64
N ASP A 334 0.66 -32.21 2.14
CA ASP A 334 -0.70 -32.74 2.33
C ASP A 334 -1.50 -31.84 3.30
N ALA A 335 -0.88 -31.39 4.41
CA ALA A 335 -1.50 -30.51 5.39
C ALA A 335 -1.76 -29.13 4.80
N PHE A 336 -0.77 -28.56 4.13
CA PHE A 336 -0.87 -27.21 3.57
C PHE A 336 -1.89 -27.11 2.43
N VAL A 337 -1.94 -28.07 1.49
CA VAL A 337 -2.96 -28.06 0.43
C VAL A 337 -4.36 -28.23 1.01
N LYS A 338 -4.50 -29.02 2.08
CA LYS A 338 -5.77 -29.13 2.80
C LYS A 338 -6.19 -27.78 3.40
N GLN A 339 -5.26 -27.02 3.96
CA GLN A 339 -5.52 -25.67 4.44
C GLN A 339 -5.90 -24.73 3.30
N LEU A 340 -5.08 -24.67 2.23
CA LEU A 340 -5.38 -23.86 1.06
C LEU A 340 -6.75 -24.14 0.47
N SER A 341 -7.19 -25.40 0.47
CA SER A 341 -8.49 -25.77 -0.07
C SER A 341 -9.69 -25.18 0.69
N LYS A 342 -9.47 -24.75 1.95
CA LYS A 342 -10.46 -24.08 2.79
C LYS A 342 -10.29 -22.57 2.81
N GLU A 343 -9.07 -22.13 3.13
CA GLU A 343 -8.78 -20.74 3.50
C GLU A 343 -8.38 -19.84 2.32
N TYR A 344 -8.02 -20.41 1.15
CA TYR A 344 -7.70 -19.56 0.00
C TYR A 344 -8.94 -18.82 -0.49
N ALA A 345 -8.85 -17.47 -0.45
CA ALA A 345 -10.00 -16.59 -0.60
C ALA A 345 -10.75 -16.69 -1.93
N PHE A 346 -10.11 -17.14 -3.01
CA PHE A 346 -10.64 -17.02 -4.38
C PHE A 346 -10.74 -18.36 -5.13
N THR A 347 -10.92 -19.47 -4.42
CA THR A 347 -11.02 -20.83 -5.01
C THR A 347 -12.03 -20.87 -6.15
N GLU A 348 -13.26 -20.39 -5.94
CA GLU A 348 -14.34 -20.43 -6.93
C GLU A 348 -14.08 -19.42 -8.07
N LEU A 349 -13.61 -18.22 -7.74
CA LEU A 349 -13.31 -17.19 -8.72
C LEU A 349 -12.24 -17.64 -9.72
N LYS A 350 -11.20 -18.31 -9.22
CA LYS A 350 -10.09 -18.83 -10.04
C LYS A 350 -10.37 -20.21 -10.64
N GLY A 351 -11.47 -20.87 -10.22
CA GLY A 351 -11.87 -22.21 -10.71
C GLY A 351 -10.84 -23.29 -10.36
N LEU A 352 -10.28 -23.24 -9.14
CA LEU A 352 -9.24 -24.17 -8.70
C LEU A 352 -9.83 -25.53 -8.33
N ASP A 353 -9.18 -26.60 -8.78
CA ASP A 353 -9.43 -27.97 -8.41
C ASP A 353 -8.29 -28.46 -7.49
N TRP A 354 -8.49 -28.30 -6.19
CA TRP A 354 -7.49 -28.66 -5.19
C TRP A 354 -7.17 -30.14 -5.15
N GLU A 355 -8.14 -31.03 -5.44
CA GLU A 355 -7.89 -32.47 -5.55
C GLU A 355 -6.94 -32.78 -6.71
N LYS A 356 -7.16 -32.10 -7.84
CA LYS A 356 -6.30 -32.24 -9.01
C LYS A 356 -4.89 -31.66 -8.76
N ILE A 357 -4.78 -30.44 -8.16
CA ILE A 357 -3.50 -29.83 -7.80
C ILE A 357 -2.72 -30.75 -6.88
N HIS A 358 -3.37 -31.28 -5.83
CA HIS A 358 -2.77 -32.23 -4.91
C HIS A 358 -2.27 -33.49 -5.63
N ALA A 359 -3.12 -34.10 -6.47
CA ALA A 359 -2.77 -35.34 -7.18
C ALA A 359 -1.61 -35.14 -8.18
N ASP A 360 -1.57 -33.99 -8.87
CA ASP A 360 -0.55 -33.69 -9.87
C ASP A 360 0.83 -33.37 -9.22
N LEU A 361 0.83 -32.71 -8.06
CA LEU A 361 2.07 -32.24 -7.44
C LEU A 361 2.62 -33.17 -6.36
N ARG A 362 1.79 -33.92 -5.64
CA ARG A 362 2.21 -34.82 -4.58
C ARG A 362 3.37 -35.74 -4.95
N PRO A 363 3.44 -36.35 -6.16
CA PRO A 363 4.57 -37.17 -6.56
C PRO A 363 5.92 -36.45 -6.58
N LYS A 364 5.92 -35.11 -6.78
CA LYS A 364 7.16 -34.29 -6.74
C LYS A 364 7.69 -34.15 -5.33
N PHE A 365 6.80 -33.98 -4.34
CA PHE A 365 7.15 -33.93 -2.92
C PHE A 365 7.62 -35.31 -2.41
N GLU A 366 6.99 -36.40 -2.83
CA GLU A 366 7.43 -37.77 -2.53
C GLU A 366 8.83 -38.05 -3.10
N ASP A 367 9.11 -37.58 -4.31
CA ASP A 367 10.42 -37.77 -4.96
C ASP A 367 11.51 -36.95 -4.23
N ALA A 368 11.21 -35.69 -3.88
CA ALA A 368 12.11 -34.83 -3.09
C ALA A 368 12.41 -35.44 -1.72
N GLU A 369 11.39 -35.94 -1.02
CA GLU A 369 11.52 -36.58 0.28
C GLU A 369 12.34 -37.89 0.21
N ALA A 370 12.03 -38.75 -0.76
CA ALA A 370 12.74 -40.02 -0.96
C ALA A 370 14.24 -39.78 -1.25
N LYS A 371 14.58 -38.69 -1.97
CA LYS A 371 15.96 -38.29 -2.28
C LYS A 371 16.58 -37.44 -1.17
N LYS A 372 15.78 -36.89 -0.25
CA LYS A 372 16.19 -35.88 0.73
C LYS A 372 16.84 -34.67 0.06
N ASP A 373 16.20 -34.18 -0.98
CA ASP A 373 16.70 -33.15 -1.85
C ASP A 373 15.88 -31.85 -1.66
N ALA A 374 16.45 -30.90 -0.92
CA ALA A 374 15.82 -29.62 -0.63
C ALA A 374 15.58 -28.76 -1.89
N GLN A 375 16.42 -28.93 -2.94
CA GLN A 375 16.23 -28.20 -4.20
C GLN A 375 14.97 -28.69 -4.93
N LEU A 376 14.81 -30.02 -5.05
CA LEU A 376 13.59 -30.61 -5.62
C LEU A 376 12.34 -30.23 -4.81
N TYR A 377 12.48 -30.09 -3.49
CA TYR A 377 11.38 -29.62 -2.65
C TYR A 377 10.99 -28.17 -2.95
N ARG A 378 11.98 -27.25 -3.08
CA ARG A 378 11.73 -25.86 -3.48
C ARG A 378 11.11 -25.75 -4.86
N GLU A 379 11.57 -26.55 -5.81
CA GLU A 379 10.99 -26.64 -7.15
C GLU A 379 9.52 -27.09 -7.10
N ALA A 380 9.18 -28.06 -6.25
CA ALA A 380 7.80 -28.51 -6.08
C ALA A 380 6.92 -27.43 -5.42
N LEU A 381 7.44 -26.67 -4.46
CA LEU A 381 6.73 -25.53 -3.86
C LEU A 381 6.51 -24.38 -4.86
N ARG A 382 7.52 -24.05 -5.68
CA ARG A 382 7.35 -23.09 -6.78
C ARG A 382 6.26 -23.55 -7.75
N ASP A 383 6.23 -24.82 -8.11
CA ASP A 383 5.22 -25.35 -9.00
C ASP A 383 3.81 -25.31 -8.38
N LEU A 384 3.69 -25.47 -7.05
CA LEU A 384 2.45 -25.23 -6.31
C LEU A 384 2.04 -23.75 -6.44
N ALA A 385 2.96 -22.81 -6.17
CA ALA A 385 2.68 -21.38 -6.30
C ALA A 385 2.16 -21.04 -7.71
N LEU A 386 2.87 -21.50 -8.75
CA LEU A 386 2.52 -21.22 -10.15
C LEU A 386 1.22 -21.90 -10.60
N SER A 387 0.70 -22.88 -9.85
CA SER A 387 -0.59 -23.51 -10.14
C SER A 387 -1.80 -22.67 -9.74
N ILE A 388 -1.59 -21.59 -8.96
CA ILE A 388 -2.63 -20.71 -8.44
C ILE A 388 -2.48 -19.34 -9.11
N PRO A 389 -3.37 -18.91 -10.03
CA PRO A 389 -3.20 -17.67 -10.78
C PRO A 389 -3.59 -16.42 -9.96
N ASP A 390 -2.78 -16.11 -8.95
CA ASP A 390 -2.96 -14.99 -8.02
C ASP A 390 -1.59 -14.37 -7.68
N GLY A 391 -1.46 -13.06 -7.90
CA GLY A 391 -0.20 -12.34 -7.72
C GLY A 391 0.24 -12.19 -6.25
N HIS A 392 -0.65 -12.40 -5.28
CA HIS A 392 -0.31 -12.47 -3.87
C HIS A 392 0.35 -13.81 -3.47
N ILE A 393 0.17 -14.87 -4.27
CA ILE A 393 0.84 -16.14 -4.02
C ILE A 393 2.34 -15.98 -4.21
N SER A 394 3.13 -16.45 -3.25
CA SER A 394 4.58 -16.44 -3.33
C SER A 394 5.16 -17.73 -2.77
N GLY A 395 5.92 -18.43 -3.60
CA GLY A 395 6.72 -19.59 -3.22
C GLY A 395 8.22 -19.25 -3.19
N PRO A 396 9.10 -20.28 -3.04
CA PRO A 396 10.54 -20.10 -3.05
C PRO A 396 11.04 -19.48 -4.34
N PHE A 397 11.96 -18.52 -4.21
CA PHE A 397 12.68 -17.96 -5.36
C PHE A 397 13.96 -18.74 -5.65
N LEU A 398 14.01 -19.41 -6.80
CA LEU A 398 15.14 -20.23 -7.23
C LEU A 398 16.20 -19.39 -7.94
N ARG A 399 16.97 -18.65 -7.15
CA ARG A 399 17.92 -17.63 -7.64
C ARG A 399 18.93 -18.15 -8.67
N GLU A 400 19.49 -19.32 -8.43
CA GLU A 400 20.53 -19.89 -9.34
C GLU A 400 19.91 -20.19 -10.72
N GLU A 401 18.75 -20.85 -10.74
CA GLU A 401 18.00 -21.15 -11.95
C GLU A 401 17.59 -19.87 -12.68
N PHE A 402 17.05 -18.90 -11.93
CA PHE A 402 16.70 -17.57 -12.46
C PHE A 402 17.89 -16.91 -13.16
N LEU A 403 19.06 -16.85 -12.51
CA LEU A 403 20.25 -16.25 -13.09
C LEU A 403 20.76 -17.04 -14.30
N GLU A 404 20.71 -18.37 -14.27
CA GLU A 404 21.09 -19.20 -15.40
C GLU A 404 20.20 -18.91 -16.62
N GLN A 405 18.88 -18.83 -16.42
CA GLN A 405 17.90 -18.66 -17.51
C GLN A 405 17.80 -17.22 -18.03
N THR A 406 18.16 -16.21 -17.22
CA THR A 406 17.89 -14.81 -17.55
C THR A 406 19.11 -13.90 -17.71
N SER A 407 20.32 -14.37 -17.35
CA SER A 407 21.54 -13.53 -17.42
C SER A 407 21.93 -13.14 -18.85
N GLY A 408 21.59 -13.97 -19.82
CA GLY A 408 21.84 -13.69 -21.22
C GLY A 408 20.71 -12.90 -21.86
N GLY A 409 21.09 -11.92 -22.68
CA GLY A 409 20.17 -11.14 -23.49
C GLY A 409 20.71 -10.83 -24.87
N LEU A 410 19.83 -10.39 -25.74
CA LEU A 410 20.17 -9.94 -27.08
C LEU A 410 20.45 -8.43 -27.13
N GLY A 411 20.16 -7.71 -26.06
CA GLY A 411 20.27 -6.25 -25.93
C GLY A 411 19.05 -5.51 -26.41
N ILE A 412 17.90 -6.18 -26.49
CA ILE A 412 16.61 -5.57 -26.84
C ILE A 412 15.59 -5.77 -25.72
N ALA A 413 14.77 -4.73 -25.46
CA ALA A 413 13.45 -4.88 -24.86
C ALA A 413 12.39 -4.71 -25.95
N ILE A 414 11.26 -5.39 -25.80
CA ILE A 414 10.18 -5.36 -26.78
C ILE A 414 8.85 -5.00 -26.11
N ARG A 415 7.97 -4.36 -26.86
CA ARG A 415 6.63 -3.99 -26.42
C ARG A 415 5.61 -4.36 -27.48
N GLU A 416 4.46 -4.87 -27.05
CA GLU A 416 3.32 -5.13 -27.92
C GLU A 416 2.44 -3.88 -27.97
N LEU A 417 2.10 -3.46 -29.17
CA LEU A 417 1.19 -2.37 -29.43
C LEU A 417 -0.26 -2.86 -29.45
N ASP A 418 -1.21 -1.94 -29.36
CA ASP A 418 -2.64 -2.24 -29.39
C ASP A 418 -3.08 -2.87 -30.73
N ASP A 419 -2.33 -2.66 -31.82
CA ASP A 419 -2.54 -3.30 -33.12
C ASP A 419 -1.93 -4.71 -33.24
N GLY A 420 -1.26 -5.19 -32.17
CA GLY A 420 -0.64 -6.51 -32.09
C GLY A 420 0.78 -6.61 -32.66
N ARG A 421 1.35 -5.53 -33.21
CA ARG A 421 2.78 -5.51 -33.57
C ARG A 421 3.63 -5.53 -32.31
N ILE A 422 4.80 -6.17 -32.39
CA ILE A 422 5.75 -6.22 -31.28
C ILE A 422 7.03 -5.52 -31.72
N LEU A 423 7.27 -4.35 -31.14
CA LEU A 423 8.39 -3.48 -31.53
C LEU A 423 9.52 -3.50 -30.51
N VAL A 424 10.74 -3.27 -30.99
CA VAL A 424 11.91 -2.98 -30.16
C VAL A 424 11.74 -1.57 -29.57
N ASN A 425 11.50 -1.48 -28.28
CA ASN A 425 11.36 -0.21 -27.58
C ASN A 425 12.58 0.20 -26.76
N TYR A 426 13.60 -0.66 -26.73
CA TYR A 426 14.92 -0.37 -26.17
C TYR A 426 15.99 -1.19 -26.85
N LEU A 427 17.14 -0.58 -27.14
CA LEU A 427 18.29 -1.22 -27.75
C LEU A 427 19.58 -0.83 -27.01
N THR A 428 20.30 -1.83 -26.50
CA THR A 428 21.57 -1.61 -25.82
C THR A 428 22.68 -1.37 -26.85
N PRO A 429 23.35 -0.22 -26.83
CA PRO A 429 24.44 0.07 -27.77
C PRO A 429 25.60 -0.98 -27.71
N GLY A 430 26.04 -1.48 -28.84
CA GLY A 430 27.08 -2.50 -28.93
C GLY A 430 26.63 -3.91 -28.51
N SER A 431 25.35 -4.16 -28.35
CA SER A 431 24.78 -5.47 -28.09
C SER A 431 24.74 -6.33 -29.35
N PRO A 432 24.51 -7.67 -29.23
CA PRO A 432 24.36 -8.54 -30.40
C PRO A 432 23.29 -8.07 -31.39
N ALA A 433 22.19 -7.48 -30.89
CA ALA A 433 21.14 -6.97 -31.77
C ALA A 433 21.57 -5.70 -32.51
N ASP A 434 22.23 -4.76 -31.82
CA ASP A 434 22.76 -3.51 -32.40
C ASP A 434 23.86 -3.83 -33.47
N GLU A 435 24.82 -4.73 -33.15
CA GLU A 435 25.86 -5.15 -34.10
C GLU A 435 25.28 -5.86 -35.33
N ALA A 436 24.14 -6.51 -35.20
CA ALA A 436 23.44 -7.17 -36.31
C ALA A 436 22.60 -6.19 -37.17
N GLY A 437 22.46 -4.94 -36.75
CA GLY A 437 21.70 -3.92 -37.46
C GLY A 437 20.20 -3.93 -37.18
N ILE A 438 19.77 -4.50 -36.07
CA ILE A 438 18.39 -4.30 -35.54
C ILE A 438 18.32 -2.87 -34.97
N GLU A 439 17.31 -2.13 -35.35
CA GLU A 439 17.13 -0.73 -34.97
C GLU A 439 16.05 -0.57 -33.90
N LEU A 440 16.07 0.54 -33.20
CA LEU A 440 14.94 0.97 -32.34
C LEU A 440 13.69 1.09 -33.25
N LYS A 441 12.53 0.72 -32.77
CA LYS A 441 11.26 0.59 -33.50
C LYS A 441 11.20 -0.58 -34.50
N ALA A 442 12.23 -1.41 -34.62
CA ALA A 442 12.14 -2.61 -35.46
C ALA A 442 11.02 -3.52 -34.98
N GLU A 443 10.20 -4.02 -35.92
CA GLU A 443 9.18 -5.03 -35.64
C GLU A 443 9.84 -6.42 -35.58
N ILE A 444 9.63 -7.12 -34.47
CA ILE A 444 10.07 -8.50 -34.32
C ILE A 444 8.99 -9.43 -34.87
N ILE A 445 9.35 -10.23 -35.83
CA ILE A 445 8.43 -11.15 -36.56
C ILE A 445 8.51 -12.56 -35.98
N ALA A 446 9.74 -13.08 -35.73
CA ALA A 446 9.92 -14.44 -35.22
C ALA A 446 11.19 -14.58 -34.37
N LEU A 447 11.16 -15.52 -33.44
CA LEU A 447 12.29 -16.01 -32.67
C LEU A 447 12.49 -17.51 -32.97
N ASN A 448 13.69 -17.90 -33.35
CA ASN A 448 14.03 -19.29 -33.70
C ASN A 448 13.05 -19.92 -34.73
N GLY A 449 12.52 -19.10 -35.64
CA GLY A 449 11.55 -19.50 -36.65
C GLY A 449 10.10 -19.67 -36.14
N GLN A 450 9.83 -19.42 -34.87
CA GLN A 450 8.48 -19.36 -34.31
C GLN A 450 7.99 -17.92 -34.36
N ALA A 451 6.73 -17.72 -34.75
CA ALA A 451 6.12 -16.38 -34.76
C ALA A 451 6.20 -15.75 -33.35
N ILE A 452 6.57 -14.46 -33.30
CA ILE A 452 6.84 -13.79 -32.02
C ILE A 452 5.66 -13.83 -31.06
N ALA A 453 4.43 -13.63 -31.55
CA ALA A 453 3.21 -13.67 -30.72
C ALA A 453 3.01 -15.05 -30.05
N GLU A 454 3.36 -16.14 -30.74
CA GLU A 454 3.34 -17.51 -30.23
C GLU A 454 4.47 -17.74 -29.23
N ALA A 455 5.71 -17.34 -29.56
CA ALA A 455 6.87 -17.45 -28.68
C ALA A 455 6.65 -16.72 -27.34
N VAL A 456 6.05 -15.52 -27.39
CA VAL A 456 5.66 -14.75 -26.19
C VAL A 456 4.60 -15.50 -25.39
N SER A 457 3.56 -16.01 -26.04
CA SER A 457 2.44 -16.70 -25.33
C SER A 457 2.89 -17.99 -24.65
N GLU A 458 3.87 -18.69 -25.21
CA GLU A 458 4.41 -19.93 -24.65
C GLU A 458 5.51 -19.70 -23.59
N LYS A 459 6.06 -18.47 -23.50
CA LYS A 459 7.09 -18.17 -22.50
C LYS A 459 6.49 -18.23 -21.10
N VAL A 460 7.07 -19.07 -20.27
CA VAL A 460 6.86 -19.08 -18.83
C VAL A 460 7.90 -18.14 -18.20
N PRO A 461 7.48 -17.03 -17.55
CA PRO A 461 8.42 -16.17 -16.85
C PRO A 461 9.10 -16.88 -15.69
N GLU A 462 10.40 -16.69 -15.53
CA GLU A 462 11.17 -17.21 -14.38
C GLU A 462 10.83 -16.38 -13.13
N SER A 463 9.78 -16.74 -12.41
CA SER A 463 9.27 -16.03 -11.24
C SER A 463 8.88 -17.00 -10.14
N SER A 464 8.89 -16.54 -8.90
CA SER A 464 8.33 -17.25 -7.76
C SER A 464 6.83 -16.96 -7.56
N ARG A 465 6.28 -16.02 -8.33
CA ARG A 465 4.90 -15.54 -8.23
C ARG A 465 4.15 -15.73 -9.54
N PRO A 466 2.94 -16.20 -9.48
CA PRO A 466 2.01 -16.14 -10.61
C PRO A 466 1.48 -14.72 -10.83
N TYR A 467 0.54 -14.54 -11.73
CA TYR A 467 -0.06 -13.26 -12.08
C TYR A 467 -1.57 -13.36 -12.01
N SER A 468 -2.23 -12.40 -11.36
CA SER A 468 -3.69 -12.36 -11.24
C SER A 468 -4.39 -12.04 -12.55
N THR A 469 -3.75 -11.22 -13.43
CA THR A 469 -4.34 -10.72 -14.68
C THR A 469 -3.53 -11.08 -15.93
N GLU A 470 -4.24 -11.18 -17.06
CA GLU A 470 -3.64 -11.52 -18.36
C GLU A 470 -2.68 -10.44 -18.86
N HIS A 471 -2.98 -9.14 -18.64
CA HIS A 471 -2.11 -8.06 -19.12
C HIS A 471 -0.77 -8.04 -18.39
N VAL A 472 -0.76 -8.25 -17.05
CA VAL A 472 0.50 -8.36 -16.30
C VAL A 472 1.30 -9.58 -16.77
N ARG A 473 0.62 -10.72 -16.92
CA ARG A 473 1.27 -11.94 -17.45
C ARG A 473 1.88 -11.71 -18.82
N ARG A 474 1.14 -11.07 -19.73
CA ARG A 474 1.60 -10.76 -21.09
C ARG A 474 2.83 -9.85 -21.09
N LEU A 475 2.83 -8.80 -20.27
CA LEU A 475 3.98 -7.90 -20.14
C LEU A 475 5.22 -8.62 -19.62
N GLN A 476 5.08 -9.51 -18.67
CA GLN A 476 6.19 -10.34 -18.19
C GLN A 476 6.64 -11.35 -19.25
N GLN A 477 5.74 -11.96 -20.01
CA GLN A 477 6.10 -12.83 -21.13
C GLN A 477 6.95 -12.09 -22.18
N LEU A 478 6.56 -10.85 -22.55
CA LEU A 478 7.34 -10.00 -23.45
C LEU A 478 8.73 -9.68 -22.91
N ARG A 479 8.83 -9.44 -21.60
CA ARG A 479 10.09 -9.19 -20.91
C ARG A 479 11.01 -10.41 -20.89
N TYR A 480 10.47 -11.59 -20.60
CA TYR A 480 11.25 -12.81 -20.44
C TYR A 480 11.56 -13.56 -21.76
N VAL A 481 10.80 -13.34 -22.82
CA VAL A 481 11.03 -14.02 -24.11
C VAL A 481 12.35 -13.61 -24.76
N THR A 482 12.92 -12.46 -24.41
CA THR A 482 14.22 -11.98 -24.88
C THR A 482 15.39 -12.43 -24.00
N ARG A 483 15.11 -13.28 -22.96
CA ARG A 483 16.13 -13.77 -22.00
C ARG A 483 16.47 -15.23 -22.24
N PHE A 484 17.75 -15.55 -22.07
CA PHE A 484 18.33 -16.86 -22.37
C PHE A 484 19.53 -17.12 -21.44
N PRO A 485 19.98 -18.37 -21.30
CA PRO A 485 21.33 -18.66 -20.79
C PRO A 485 22.39 -17.98 -21.66
N VAL A 486 23.47 -17.47 -21.03
CA VAL A 486 24.58 -16.85 -21.77
C VAL A 486 25.20 -17.84 -22.71
N GLY A 487 25.40 -17.41 -23.97
CA GLY A 487 25.96 -18.25 -25.05
C GLY A 487 24.92 -18.98 -25.89
N THR A 488 23.62 -18.81 -25.59
CA THR A 488 22.55 -19.38 -26.42
C THR A 488 22.52 -18.70 -27.80
N GLU A 489 22.48 -19.51 -28.85
CA GLU A 489 22.27 -19.04 -30.23
C GLU A 489 20.77 -18.84 -30.47
N VAL A 490 20.38 -17.64 -30.94
CA VAL A 490 18.99 -17.23 -31.18
C VAL A 490 18.89 -16.63 -32.59
N SER A 491 18.00 -17.15 -33.40
CA SER A 491 17.68 -16.56 -34.71
C SER A 491 16.52 -15.58 -34.57
N VAL A 492 16.73 -14.33 -34.93
CA VAL A 492 15.73 -13.25 -34.85
C VAL A 492 15.32 -12.82 -36.23
N THR A 493 14.06 -12.96 -36.58
CA THR A 493 13.50 -12.37 -37.81
C THR A 493 12.83 -11.06 -37.46
N TYR A 494 13.19 -9.99 -38.12
CA TYR A 494 12.76 -8.63 -37.82
C TYR A 494 12.58 -7.79 -39.10
N LYS A 495 11.94 -6.66 -38.96
CA LYS A 495 11.76 -5.64 -39.99
C LYS A 495 12.11 -4.29 -39.38
N ASN A 496 13.13 -3.62 -39.88
CA ASN A 496 13.54 -2.30 -39.42
C ASN A 496 12.54 -1.23 -39.84
N PRO A 497 12.47 -0.07 -39.12
CA PRO A 497 11.68 1.06 -39.55
C PRO A 497 11.96 1.45 -41.00
N ASP A 498 10.98 1.91 -41.73
CA ASP A 498 11.07 2.32 -43.14
C ASP A 498 11.51 1.21 -44.12
N SER A 499 11.57 -0.05 -43.69
CA SER A 499 11.93 -1.20 -44.52
C SER A 499 10.72 -2.12 -44.77
N GLU A 500 10.49 -2.47 -46.03
CA GLU A 500 9.52 -3.51 -46.42
C GLU A 500 10.15 -4.94 -46.41
N VAL A 501 11.41 -5.06 -46.01
CA VAL A 501 12.15 -6.32 -46.10
C VAL A 501 12.29 -6.95 -44.74
N GLU A 502 11.80 -8.17 -44.61
CA GLU A 502 12.13 -9.02 -43.44
C GLU A 502 13.58 -9.50 -43.53
N GLU A 503 14.32 -9.30 -42.46
CA GLU A 503 15.69 -9.76 -42.30
C GLU A 503 15.79 -10.81 -41.20
N THR A 504 16.77 -11.65 -41.24
CA THR A 504 17.02 -12.63 -40.17
C THR A 504 18.48 -12.54 -39.73
N ALA A 505 18.70 -12.42 -38.43
CA ALA A 505 20.03 -12.42 -37.83
C ALA A 505 20.16 -13.57 -36.84
N ASP A 506 21.30 -14.26 -36.90
CA ASP A 506 21.68 -15.27 -35.91
C ASP A 506 22.53 -14.58 -34.83
N LEU A 507 22.01 -14.47 -33.64
CA LEU A 507 22.60 -13.76 -32.51
C LEU A 507 23.05 -14.75 -31.42
N VAL A 508 24.02 -14.34 -30.60
CA VAL A 508 24.45 -15.10 -29.43
C VAL A 508 24.10 -14.27 -28.19
N ALA A 509 23.33 -14.82 -27.28
CA ALA A 509 22.98 -14.15 -26.02
C ALA A 509 24.23 -13.91 -25.17
N VAL A 510 24.45 -12.68 -24.77
CA VAL A 510 25.57 -12.25 -23.92
C VAL A 510 25.06 -11.80 -22.54
N GLN A 511 25.95 -11.67 -21.58
CA GLN A 511 25.56 -11.07 -20.28
C GLN A 511 25.19 -9.61 -20.54
N GLU A 512 23.91 -9.32 -20.41
CA GLU A 512 23.33 -8.02 -20.74
C GLU A 512 22.13 -7.78 -19.81
N PRO A 513 22.26 -6.99 -18.74
CA PRO A 513 21.17 -6.69 -17.81
C PRO A 513 20.33 -5.45 -18.21
N GLN A 514 20.84 -4.59 -19.11
CA GLN A 514 20.25 -3.28 -19.36
C GLN A 514 18.85 -3.36 -19.95
N SER A 515 18.64 -4.16 -20.99
CA SER A 515 17.33 -4.33 -21.61
C SER A 515 16.32 -5.01 -20.68
N PHE A 516 16.83 -5.88 -19.78
CA PHE A 516 15.99 -6.54 -18.78
C PHE A 516 15.57 -5.59 -17.66
N SER A 517 16.47 -4.71 -17.22
CA SER A 517 16.14 -3.63 -16.25
C SER A 517 15.19 -2.60 -16.86
N PHE A 518 15.42 -2.20 -18.12
CA PHE A 518 14.54 -1.26 -18.83
C PHE A 518 13.09 -1.78 -18.92
N SER A 519 12.91 -3.07 -19.17
CA SER A 519 11.58 -3.70 -19.29
C SER A 519 10.93 -4.03 -17.94
N SER A 520 11.57 -3.67 -16.83
CA SER A 520 10.99 -3.88 -15.49
C SER A 520 9.74 -3.04 -15.26
N LEU A 521 8.73 -3.63 -14.64
CA LEU A 521 7.53 -2.90 -14.21
C LEU A 521 7.80 -2.02 -12.98
N SER A 522 8.87 -2.33 -12.20
CA SER A 522 9.28 -1.61 -10.98
C SER A 522 10.56 -0.79 -11.20
N SER A 523 10.67 -0.09 -12.32
CA SER A 523 11.86 0.72 -12.62
C SER A 523 11.80 2.10 -11.99
N GLY A 524 12.95 2.69 -11.66
CA GLY A 524 13.09 4.11 -11.32
C GLY A 524 13.14 4.45 -9.84
N ARG A 525 13.17 3.44 -8.93
CA ARG A 525 13.40 3.68 -7.49
C ARG A 525 14.87 3.47 -7.15
N ASP A 526 15.43 4.34 -6.33
CA ASP A 526 16.80 4.23 -5.82
C ASP A 526 16.86 3.75 -4.34
N GLY A 527 15.70 3.62 -3.67
CA GLY A 527 15.57 3.14 -2.30
C GLY A 527 15.82 4.24 -1.25
N PHE A 528 15.89 5.50 -1.66
CA PHE A 528 16.04 6.67 -0.78
C PHE A 528 14.88 7.64 -0.87
N GLU A 529 13.85 7.31 -1.62
CA GLU A 529 12.65 8.11 -1.76
C GLU A 529 11.92 8.21 -0.42
N LEU A 530 11.26 9.35 -0.19
CA LEU A 530 10.27 9.46 0.88
C LEU A 530 9.02 8.65 0.49
N PRO A 531 8.23 8.16 1.45
CA PRO A 531 7.00 7.45 1.14
C PRO A 531 6.05 8.26 0.25
N VAL A 532 6.06 9.58 0.43
CA VAL A 532 5.29 10.54 -0.36
C VAL A 532 6.21 11.67 -0.81
N GLU A 533 6.32 11.88 -2.11
CA GLU A 533 7.07 13.00 -2.70
C GLU A 533 6.19 13.84 -3.60
N TYR A 534 6.15 15.16 -3.37
CA TYR A 534 5.29 16.05 -4.16
C TYR A 534 6.01 17.29 -4.66
N GLN A 535 5.53 17.80 -5.79
CA GLN A 535 6.02 19.03 -6.41
C GLN A 535 4.89 19.75 -7.14
N LEU A 536 5.08 21.06 -7.36
CA LEU A 536 4.27 21.78 -8.34
C LEU A 536 4.90 21.57 -9.71
N LEU A 537 4.10 21.27 -10.71
CA LEU A 537 4.60 21.10 -12.07
C LEU A 537 5.07 22.47 -12.61
N PRO A 538 6.26 22.57 -13.24
CA PRO A 538 6.88 23.84 -13.61
C PRO A 538 6.04 24.71 -14.55
N ASP A 539 5.37 24.09 -15.50
CA ASP A 539 4.66 24.77 -16.59
C ASP A 539 3.16 24.44 -16.58
N SER A 540 2.61 24.13 -15.41
CA SER A 540 1.22 23.75 -15.20
C SER A 540 0.71 24.28 -13.85
N PRO A 541 -0.59 24.64 -13.72
CA PRO A 541 -1.16 25.02 -12.44
C PRO A 541 -1.31 23.86 -11.46
N PHE A 542 -0.97 22.64 -11.88
CA PHE A 542 -1.22 21.41 -11.15
C PHE A 542 -0.06 21.01 -10.25
N ALA A 543 -0.40 20.24 -9.23
CA ALA A 543 0.58 19.53 -8.42
C ALA A 543 0.69 18.06 -8.86
N TYR A 544 1.85 17.49 -8.62
CA TYR A 544 2.14 16.08 -8.84
C TYR A 544 2.67 15.48 -7.54
N VAL A 545 2.15 14.33 -7.15
CA VAL A 545 2.61 13.57 -6.01
C VAL A 545 2.87 12.12 -6.42
N ASN A 546 3.98 11.57 -5.96
CA ASN A 546 4.30 10.16 -6.09
C ASN A 546 4.14 9.48 -4.73
N ILE A 547 3.36 8.40 -4.68
CA ILE A 547 3.24 7.52 -3.52
C ILE A 547 3.89 6.19 -3.90
N TYR A 548 5.06 5.93 -3.32
CA TYR A 548 5.86 4.76 -3.69
C TYR A 548 5.43 3.47 -2.99
N SER A 549 4.82 3.58 -1.81
CA SER A 549 4.45 2.42 -1.01
C SER A 549 3.45 2.82 0.07
N PHE A 550 2.61 1.90 0.48
CA PHE A 550 1.86 1.97 1.72
C PHE A 550 2.47 1.06 2.81
N ASN A 551 3.72 0.66 2.64
CA ASN A 551 4.46 -0.21 3.56
C ASN A 551 5.69 0.52 4.12
N ASP A 552 5.50 1.78 4.48
CA ASP A 552 6.49 2.67 5.06
C ASP A 552 6.03 3.14 6.46
N ASN A 553 6.77 4.05 7.05
CA ASN A 553 6.38 4.67 8.31
C ASN A 553 5.06 5.46 8.13
N ASP A 554 3.99 4.94 8.66
CA ASP A 554 2.63 5.47 8.51
C ASP A 554 2.51 6.89 9.03
N LEU A 555 3.09 7.18 10.20
CA LEU A 555 3.07 8.51 10.79
C LEU A 555 3.79 9.53 9.90
N LEU A 556 4.95 9.16 9.34
CA LEU A 556 5.68 10.02 8.40
C LEU A 556 4.85 10.24 7.12
N SER A 557 4.26 9.19 6.60
CA SER A 557 3.42 9.25 5.39
C SER A 557 2.26 10.23 5.57
N ILE A 558 1.50 10.10 6.66
CA ILE A 558 0.37 11.00 6.99
C ILE A 558 0.85 12.43 7.23
N GLN A 559 1.95 12.66 7.96
CA GLN A 559 2.46 14.01 8.19
C GLN A 559 2.90 14.71 6.91
N VAL A 560 3.54 13.98 5.98
CA VAL A 560 3.93 14.54 4.68
C VAL A 560 2.69 14.79 3.83
N TRP A 561 1.70 13.88 3.86
CA TRP A 561 0.43 14.02 3.16
C TRP A 561 -0.35 15.25 3.60
N GLU A 562 -0.57 15.42 4.90
CA GLU A 562 -1.24 16.62 5.43
C GLU A 562 -0.51 17.92 5.08
N ARG A 563 0.83 17.91 5.17
CA ARG A 563 1.63 19.07 4.78
C ARG A 563 1.46 19.40 3.31
N MET A 564 1.37 18.40 2.44
CA MET A 564 1.07 18.58 1.02
C MET A 564 -0.32 19.21 0.86
N ILE A 565 -1.36 18.60 1.41
CA ILE A 565 -2.76 19.09 1.30
C ILE A 565 -2.85 20.57 1.75
N ARG A 566 -2.29 20.91 2.92
CA ARG A 566 -2.25 22.32 3.37
C ARG A 566 -1.57 23.23 2.34
N THR A 567 -0.43 22.79 1.79
CA THR A 567 0.32 23.57 0.79
C THR A 567 -0.51 23.80 -0.48
N LEU A 568 -1.23 22.78 -0.96
CA LEU A 568 -2.08 22.88 -2.15
C LEU A 568 -3.23 23.86 -1.92
N LYS A 569 -3.93 23.73 -0.78
CA LYS A 569 -5.04 24.63 -0.40
C LYS A 569 -4.55 26.07 -0.22
N GLU A 570 -3.44 26.32 0.50
CA GLU A 570 -2.87 27.65 0.72
C GLU A 570 -2.47 28.33 -0.60
N ARG A 571 -2.06 27.56 -1.60
CA ARG A 571 -1.67 28.09 -2.92
C ARG A 571 -2.81 28.13 -3.93
N GLY A 572 -3.98 27.59 -3.59
CA GLY A 572 -5.10 27.52 -4.49
C GLY A 572 -4.83 26.65 -5.72
N VAL A 573 -4.10 25.54 -5.54
CA VAL A 573 -3.77 24.61 -6.63
C VAL A 573 -5.06 23.92 -7.08
N PRO A 574 -5.50 24.06 -8.34
CA PRO A 574 -6.81 23.61 -8.77
C PRO A 574 -6.86 22.11 -9.09
N GLY A 575 -5.71 21.46 -9.34
CA GLY A 575 -5.65 20.06 -9.71
C GLY A 575 -4.43 19.34 -9.15
N LEU A 576 -4.61 18.06 -8.81
CA LEU A 576 -3.59 17.16 -8.27
C LEU A 576 -3.50 15.89 -9.11
N ILE A 577 -2.28 15.52 -9.50
CA ILE A 577 -1.97 14.25 -10.14
C ILE A 577 -1.29 13.35 -9.11
N ILE A 578 -1.87 12.18 -8.85
CA ILE A 578 -1.34 11.19 -7.90
C ILE A 578 -0.76 10.03 -8.70
N ASP A 579 0.54 9.84 -8.66
CA ASP A 579 1.21 8.74 -9.36
C ASP A 579 1.36 7.52 -8.46
N MET A 580 0.61 6.49 -8.81
CA MET A 580 0.57 5.21 -8.12
C MET A 580 1.25 4.08 -8.91
N ARG A 581 1.80 4.38 -10.09
CA ARG A 581 2.31 3.37 -11.03
C ARG A 581 3.46 2.52 -10.49
N GLN A 582 4.17 3.01 -9.48
CA GLN A 582 5.29 2.32 -8.83
C GLN A 582 4.95 1.84 -7.40
N ASN A 583 3.70 1.91 -6.99
CA ASN A 583 3.27 1.53 -5.66
C ASN A 583 2.90 0.04 -5.59
N GLY A 584 3.66 -0.72 -4.82
CA GLY A 584 3.46 -2.17 -4.63
C GLY A 584 2.43 -2.56 -3.59
N GLY A 585 1.70 -1.59 -3.01
CA GLY A 585 0.72 -1.82 -1.94
C GLY A 585 1.30 -1.62 -0.54
N GLY A 586 0.74 -2.29 0.44
CA GLY A 586 1.08 -2.23 1.86
C GLY A 586 -0.16 -2.19 2.76
N SER A 587 -0.22 -1.26 3.71
CA SER A 587 -1.34 -1.06 4.62
C SER A 587 -2.58 -0.54 3.88
N GLY A 588 -3.66 -1.31 3.87
CA GLY A 588 -4.96 -0.87 3.35
C GLY A 588 -5.49 0.30 4.16
N PHE A 589 -5.35 0.24 5.49
CA PHE A 589 -5.77 1.33 6.37
C PHE A 589 -5.09 2.67 6.04
N LEU A 590 -3.77 2.67 5.78
CA LEU A 590 -3.05 3.87 5.35
C LEU A 590 -3.58 4.38 3.99
N ALA A 591 -3.86 3.49 3.06
CA ALA A 591 -4.42 3.82 1.76
C ALA A 591 -5.80 4.51 1.90
N ASP A 592 -6.72 3.90 2.65
CA ASP A 592 -8.06 4.43 2.92
C ASP A 592 -8.00 5.77 3.67
N ALA A 593 -7.12 5.87 4.69
CA ALA A 593 -6.90 7.10 5.43
C ALA A 593 -6.39 8.24 4.55
N MET A 594 -5.48 7.96 3.61
CA MET A 594 -4.99 8.98 2.67
C MET A 594 -6.03 9.36 1.61
N ALA A 595 -6.84 8.41 1.14
CA ALA A 595 -7.93 8.67 0.21
C ALA A 595 -9.03 9.56 0.82
N ALA A 596 -9.32 9.41 2.13
CA ALA A 596 -10.34 10.17 2.83
C ALA A 596 -10.17 11.70 2.76
N TYR A 597 -8.96 12.21 2.51
CA TYR A 597 -8.70 13.66 2.35
C TYR A 597 -9.37 14.30 1.13
N PHE A 598 -9.92 13.51 0.23
CA PHE A 598 -10.56 13.97 -1.00
C PHE A 598 -12.10 13.93 -0.95
N PHE A 599 -12.68 13.55 0.18
CA PHE A 599 -14.11 13.36 0.32
C PHE A 599 -14.72 14.29 1.38
N GLU A 600 -15.98 14.65 1.17
CA GLU A 600 -16.76 15.49 2.08
C GLU A 600 -17.64 14.66 3.02
N GLU A 601 -18.00 13.43 2.62
CA GLU A 601 -18.88 12.53 3.33
C GLU A 601 -18.17 11.19 3.59
N GLU A 602 -18.55 10.50 4.67
CA GLU A 602 -18.11 9.15 4.96
C GLU A 602 -18.70 8.16 3.95
N HIS A 603 -17.87 7.28 3.42
CA HIS A 603 -18.29 6.21 2.53
C HIS A 603 -17.89 4.87 3.13
N VAL A 604 -18.77 3.88 2.99
CA VAL A 604 -18.41 2.48 3.20
C VAL A 604 -17.64 2.01 1.98
N LEU A 605 -16.44 1.47 2.18
CA LEU A 605 -15.55 1.03 1.12
C LEU A 605 -15.75 -0.45 0.78
N GLY A 606 -15.98 -1.24 1.82
CA GLY A 606 -16.15 -2.68 1.69
C GLY A 606 -15.90 -3.44 2.97
N ASN A 607 -15.54 -4.70 2.83
CA ASN A 607 -15.19 -5.57 3.94
C ASN A 607 -14.21 -6.66 3.49
N THR A 608 -13.50 -7.25 4.43
CA THR A 608 -12.62 -8.39 4.16
C THR A 608 -13.06 -9.60 4.99
N GLY A 609 -13.68 -10.58 4.32
CA GLY A 609 -14.11 -11.82 4.95
C GLY A 609 -12.93 -12.77 5.20
N GLN A 610 -12.96 -13.44 6.35
CA GLN A 610 -12.06 -14.52 6.71
C GLN A 610 -12.80 -15.86 6.67
N TYR A 611 -12.09 -16.97 6.34
CA TYR A 611 -12.69 -18.29 6.42
C TYR A 611 -12.99 -18.63 7.87
N ASP A 612 -14.20 -19.04 8.12
CA ASP A 612 -14.68 -19.51 9.42
C ASP A 612 -14.92 -21.04 9.39
N GLU A 613 -14.30 -21.75 10.31
CA GLU A 613 -14.33 -23.22 10.32
C GLU A 613 -15.69 -23.79 10.72
N GLU A 614 -16.48 -23.06 11.53
CA GLU A 614 -17.80 -23.48 11.96
C GLU A 614 -18.84 -23.29 10.86
N LEU A 615 -18.73 -22.19 10.11
CA LEU A 615 -19.60 -21.89 8.98
C LEU A 615 -19.19 -22.66 7.71
N ASP A 616 -17.96 -23.17 7.63
CA ASP A 616 -17.35 -23.77 6.43
C ASP A 616 -17.45 -22.81 5.23
N ASP A 617 -17.34 -21.48 5.48
CA ASP A 617 -17.45 -20.41 4.48
C ASP A 617 -16.73 -19.14 4.98
N PHE A 618 -16.66 -18.12 4.14
CA PHE A 618 -16.11 -16.81 4.48
C PHE A 618 -17.12 -15.97 5.25
N TYR A 619 -16.75 -15.54 6.44
CA TYR A 619 -17.52 -14.65 7.28
C TYR A 619 -17.03 -13.21 7.14
N PHE A 620 -17.98 -12.30 6.96
CA PHE A 620 -17.75 -10.85 6.87
C PHE A 620 -18.28 -10.18 8.13
N ASP A 621 -17.40 -9.89 9.08
CA ASP A 621 -17.78 -9.21 10.32
C ASP A 621 -18.21 -7.76 10.01
N SER A 622 -19.45 -7.40 10.39
CA SER A 622 -19.97 -6.04 10.18
C SER A 622 -19.16 -4.96 10.90
N ARG A 623 -18.45 -5.33 11.96
CA ARG A 623 -17.58 -4.44 12.73
C ARG A 623 -16.24 -4.19 12.03
N GLY A 624 -15.84 -5.07 11.10
CA GLY A 624 -14.69 -4.93 10.22
C GLY A 624 -14.99 -4.21 8.90
N GLU A 625 -16.17 -3.59 8.78
CA GLU A 625 -16.54 -2.81 7.60
C GLU A 625 -15.59 -1.63 7.41
N GLN A 626 -14.92 -1.58 6.26
CA GLN A 626 -13.98 -0.51 5.91
C GLN A 626 -14.75 0.73 5.48
N ARG A 627 -14.29 1.89 5.94
CA ARG A 627 -14.92 3.19 5.64
C ARG A 627 -13.90 4.32 5.70
N PHE A 628 -14.24 5.44 5.07
CA PHE A 628 -13.47 6.66 5.26
C PHE A 628 -13.68 7.25 6.65
N TYR A 629 -12.57 7.54 7.31
CA TYR A 629 -12.52 8.38 8.50
C TYR A 629 -12.03 9.76 8.07
N LEU A 630 -12.97 10.70 7.99
CA LEU A 630 -12.70 11.99 7.37
C LEU A 630 -11.76 12.85 8.23
N PRO A 631 -10.71 13.43 7.63
CA PRO A 631 -9.88 14.42 8.31
C PRO A 631 -10.69 15.70 8.57
N PRO A 632 -10.17 16.63 9.44
CA PRO A 632 -10.77 17.95 9.62
C PRO A 632 -11.03 18.64 8.28
N GLU A 633 -12.14 19.38 8.19
CA GLU A 633 -12.62 20.04 6.97
C GLU A 633 -11.58 20.95 6.31
N ASP A 634 -10.74 21.61 7.11
CA ASP A 634 -9.64 22.46 6.62
C ASP A 634 -8.50 21.67 5.96
N LEU A 635 -8.44 20.36 6.15
CA LEU A 635 -7.48 19.44 5.53
C LEU A 635 -8.05 18.65 4.34
N ARG A 636 -9.32 18.83 3.97
CA ARG A 636 -9.91 18.16 2.80
C ARG A 636 -9.59 18.94 1.54
N TYR A 637 -9.20 18.24 0.49
CA TYR A 637 -8.84 18.85 -0.79
C TYR A 637 -10.02 18.75 -1.77
N ASP A 638 -10.46 19.89 -2.24
CA ASP A 638 -11.62 20.09 -3.10
C ASP A 638 -11.28 20.29 -4.59
N GLY A 639 -9.99 20.38 -4.95
CA GLY A 639 -9.55 20.49 -6.34
C GLY A 639 -9.72 19.19 -7.13
N GLU A 640 -9.59 19.26 -8.45
CA GLU A 640 -9.70 18.10 -9.34
C GLU A 640 -8.56 17.10 -9.13
N VAL A 641 -8.80 15.81 -9.32
CA VAL A 641 -7.79 14.76 -9.08
C VAL A 641 -7.73 13.79 -10.26
N ALA A 642 -6.50 13.45 -10.65
CA ALA A 642 -6.21 12.34 -11.56
C ALA A 642 -5.24 11.37 -10.87
N VAL A 643 -5.52 10.06 -10.94
CA VAL A 643 -4.67 9.00 -10.39
C VAL A 643 -4.04 8.21 -11.53
N LEU A 644 -2.70 8.21 -11.59
CA LEU A 644 -1.96 7.43 -12.58
C LEU A 644 -1.78 6.00 -12.08
N VAL A 645 -2.25 5.05 -12.86
CA VAL A 645 -2.16 3.62 -12.53
C VAL A 645 -1.42 2.82 -13.60
N GLY A 646 -0.98 1.64 -13.22
CA GLY A 646 -0.30 0.71 -14.14
C GLY A 646 -0.15 -0.69 -13.54
N PRO A 647 0.48 -1.60 -14.26
CA PRO A 647 0.56 -3.02 -13.91
C PRO A 647 1.42 -3.34 -12.69
N ASN A 648 2.06 -2.35 -12.06
CA ASN A 648 2.78 -2.48 -10.79
C ASN A 648 2.07 -1.79 -9.61
N CYS A 649 0.87 -1.25 -9.82
CA CYS A 649 -0.02 -0.85 -8.73
C CYS A 649 -0.71 -2.11 -8.22
N ASN A 650 -0.38 -2.55 -6.99
CA ASN A 650 -0.80 -3.82 -6.42
C ASN A 650 -1.45 -3.61 -5.04
N SER A 651 -2.41 -4.49 -4.69
CA SER A 651 -2.93 -4.59 -3.32
C SER A 651 -3.47 -3.25 -2.80
N ALA A 652 -3.01 -2.70 -1.67
CA ALA A 652 -3.47 -1.42 -1.12
C ALA A 652 -3.43 -0.25 -2.13
N CYS A 653 -2.50 -0.26 -3.10
CA CYS A 653 -2.50 0.68 -4.23
C CYS A 653 -3.79 0.61 -5.06
N GLU A 654 -4.29 -0.60 -5.26
CA GLU A 654 -5.50 -0.84 -6.04
C GLU A 654 -6.75 -0.41 -5.28
N PHE A 655 -6.79 -0.65 -3.96
CA PHE A 655 -7.88 -0.19 -3.10
C PHE A 655 -7.94 1.35 -3.08
N PHE A 656 -6.83 2.04 -2.81
CA PHE A 656 -6.77 3.50 -2.95
C PHE A 656 -7.28 3.98 -4.31
N SER A 657 -6.80 3.37 -5.39
CA SER A 657 -7.20 3.78 -6.75
C SER A 657 -8.67 3.51 -7.04
N TYR A 658 -9.22 2.42 -6.49
CA TYR A 658 -10.65 2.10 -6.59
C TYR A 658 -11.50 3.09 -5.79
N ASP A 659 -11.12 3.38 -4.55
CA ASP A 659 -11.81 4.32 -3.67
C ASP A 659 -11.92 5.70 -4.32
N MET A 660 -10.86 6.13 -5.01
CA MET A 660 -10.88 7.39 -5.75
C MET A 660 -11.85 7.40 -6.95
N THR A 661 -12.45 6.26 -7.31
CA THR A 661 -13.54 6.20 -8.31
C THR A 661 -14.91 6.49 -7.71
N ILE A 662 -15.06 6.44 -6.38
CA ILE A 662 -16.32 6.73 -5.69
C ILE A 662 -16.76 8.15 -6.06
N ASP A 663 -18.02 8.31 -6.44
CA ASP A 663 -18.61 9.57 -6.90
C ASP A 663 -17.83 10.26 -8.05
N ASN A 664 -17.04 9.51 -8.81
CA ASN A 664 -16.11 10.00 -9.83
C ASN A 664 -15.12 11.05 -9.29
N ARG A 665 -14.65 10.85 -8.05
CA ARG A 665 -13.77 11.81 -7.38
C ARG A 665 -12.45 12.03 -8.13
N ALA A 666 -11.94 11.01 -8.80
CA ALA A 666 -10.75 11.13 -9.64
C ALA A 666 -10.90 10.39 -10.97
N ALA A 667 -10.24 10.92 -11.99
CA ALA A 667 -9.97 10.14 -13.19
C ALA A 667 -8.85 9.14 -12.93
N ILE A 668 -9.03 7.91 -13.36
CA ILE A 668 -8.00 6.88 -13.34
C ILE A 668 -7.33 6.87 -14.72
N VAL A 669 -6.05 7.20 -14.78
CA VAL A 669 -5.31 7.40 -16.05
C VAL A 669 -4.25 6.32 -16.19
N GLY A 670 -4.22 5.60 -17.30
CA GLY A 670 -3.23 4.55 -17.51
C GLY A 670 -3.26 3.89 -18.87
N GLN A 671 -2.18 3.20 -19.22
CA GLN A 671 -2.12 2.34 -20.40
C GLN A 671 -2.74 0.96 -20.16
N TYR A 672 -2.68 0.49 -18.91
CA TYR A 672 -3.17 -0.82 -18.47
C TYR A 672 -3.91 -0.67 -17.15
N PRO A 673 -4.82 -1.58 -16.84
CA PRO A 673 -5.35 -1.71 -15.49
C PRO A 673 -4.23 -1.99 -14.47
N THR A 674 -4.55 -1.88 -13.20
CA THR A 674 -3.70 -2.33 -12.10
C THR A 674 -3.53 -3.86 -12.09
N ALA A 675 -2.74 -4.42 -11.18
CA ALA A 675 -2.33 -5.82 -11.26
C ALA A 675 -3.42 -6.85 -10.92
N GLY A 676 -4.47 -6.46 -10.22
CA GLY A 676 -5.60 -7.33 -9.85
C GLY A 676 -5.32 -8.21 -8.63
N LEU A 677 -4.69 -7.67 -7.59
CA LEU A 677 -4.39 -8.35 -6.34
C LEU A 677 -5.34 -7.86 -5.24
N GLY A 678 -6.40 -8.61 -4.97
CA GLY A 678 -7.42 -8.28 -3.98
C GLY A 678 -7.35 -9.17 -2.74
N GLY A 679 -7.47 -8.57 -1.54
CA GLY A 679 -7.54 -9.32 -0.29
C GLY A 679 -6.24 -9.30 0.54
N THR A 680 -6.35 -9.82 1.76
CA THR A 680 -5.23 -9.89 2.70
C THR A 680 -4.44 -11.18 2.55
N ILE A 681 -3.17 -11.12 2.94
CA ILE A 681 -2.24 -12.24 2.81
C ILE A 681 -2.00 -12.94 4.14
N GLU A 682 -1.64 -14.23 4.04
CA GLU A 682 -1.13 -15.04 5.13
C GLU A 682 0.18 -15.71 4.72
N ARG A 683 1.07 -15.94 5.68
CA ARG A 683 2.32 -16.68 5.48
C ARG A 683 2.30 -17.96 6.28
N VAL A 684 2.90 -18.99 5.71
CA VAL A 684 3.02 -20.31 6.32
C VAL A 684 4.48 -20.72 6.28
N ARG A 685 4.98 -21.21 7.42
CA ARG A 685 6.33 -21.78 7.50
C ARG A 685 6.31 -23.25 7.13
N LEU A 686 7.18 -23.63 6.21
CA LEU A 686 7.29 -24.96 5.65
C LEU A 686 8.69 -25.56 5.92
N PRO A 687 8.89 -26.87 5.72
CA PRO A 687 10.21 -27.49 5.83
C PRO A 687 11.31 -26.73 5.10
N GLU A 688 12.57 -26.89 5.54
CA GLU A 688 13.75 -26.16 5.07
C GLU A 688 13.73 -24.64 5.38
N GLY A 689 12.80 -24.18 6.24
CA GLY A 689 12.62 -22.77 6.58
C GLY A 689 11.97 -21.93 5.48
N GLU A 690 11.37 -22.59 4.50
CA GLU A 690 10.67 -21.88 3.42
C GLU A 690 9.39 -21.23 3.94
N LEU A 691 9.14 -19.99 3.46
CA LEU A 691 7.89 -19.28 3.68
C LEU A 691 7.08 -19.33 2.39
N PHE A 692 5.80 -19.67 2.53
CA PHE A 692 4.84 -19.60 1.44
C PHE A 692 3.75 -18.60 1.79
N GLN A 693 3.43 -17.70 0.87
CA GLN A 693 2.40 -16.69 1.05
C GLN A 693 1.19 -16.99 0.18
N PHE A 694 0.00 -16.79 0.72
CA PHE A 694 -1.25 -16.95 -0.02
C PHE A 694 -2.29 -15.92 0.41
N THR A 695 -3.34 -15.73 -0.39
CA THR A 695 -4.44 -14.82 -0.09
C THR A 695 -5.46 -15.50 0.79
N LYS A 696 -5.58 -15.05 2.04
CA LYS A 696 -6.49 -15.57 3.06
C LYS A 696 -7.78 -14.76 3.15
N GLY A 697 -7.69 -13.44 3.13
CA GLY A 697 -8.85 -12.57 3.25
C GLY A 697 -9.51 -12.27 1.90
N ARG A 698 -10.84 -12.46 1.84
CA ARG A 698 -11.66 -12.15 0.66
C ARG A 698 -12.16 -10.72 0.73
N ALA A 699 -11.52 -9.79 0.02
CA ALA A 699 -11.98 -8.41 -0.03
C ALA A 699 -13.16 -8.24 -1.00
N VAL A 700 -14.17 -7.51 -0.55
CA VAL A 700 -15.36 -7.14 -1.32
C VAL A 700 -15.65 -5.65 -1.22
N ASP A 701 -16.31 -5.08 -2.23
CA ASP A 701 -16.80 -3.70 -2.20
C ASP A 701 -18.02 -3.54 -1.25
N ALA A 702 -18.53 -2.31 -1.14
CA ALA A 702 -19.70 -2.00 -0.31
C ALA A 702 -20.97 -2.79 -0.70
N ASP A 703 -21.05 -3.28 -1.93
CA ASP A 703 -22.15 -4.11 -2.43
C ASP A 703 -21.89 -5.63 -2.23
N GLY A 704 -20.75 -6.01 -1.66
CA GLY A 704 -20.35 -7.39 -1.41
C GLY A 704 -19.75 -8.11 -2.63
N ASN A 705 -19.30 -7.39 -3.65
CA ASN A 705 -18.70 -7.99 -4.84
C ASN A 705 -17.18 -8.04 -4.74
N ILE A 706 -16.56 -9.11 -5.22
CA ILE A 706 -15.12 -9.15 -5.46
C ILE A 706 -14.80 -8.18 -6.61
N HIS A 707 -14.11 -7.09 -6.34
CA HIS A 707 -13.93 -5.98 -7.28
C HIS A 707 -12.51 -5.83 -7.82
N ILE A 708 -11.47 -6.17 -7.06
CA ILE A 708 -10.06 -6.04 -7.45
C ILE A 708 -9.50 -7.36 -8.01
N GLU A 709 -9.66 -8.49 -7.28
CA GLU A 709 -8.98 -9.74 -7.64
C GLU A 709 -9.26 -10.18 -9.08
N GLY A 710 -8.18 -10.40 -9.82
CA GLY A 710 -8.22 -10.86 -11.22
C GLY A 710 -8.69 -9.83 -12.25
N LYS A 711 -9.00 -8.61 -11.83
CA LYS A 711 -9.51 -7.52 -12.68
C LYS A 711 -8.59 -6.30 -12.67
N GLY A 712 -8.22 -5.85 -11.45
CA GLY A 712 -7.58 -4.57 -11.22
C GLY A 712 -8.52 -3.38 -11.41
N VAL A 713 -8.01 -2.19 -11.17
CA VAL A 713 -8.71 -0.92 -11.42
C VAL A 713 -8.46 -0.52 -12.88
N VAL A 714 -9.53 -0.41 -13.64
CA VAL A 714 -9.46 -0.10 -15.07
C VAL A 714 -9.38 1.42 -15.25
N PRO A 715 -8.43 1.93 -16.07
CA PRO A 715 -8.38 3.36 -16.38
C PRO A 715 -9.69 3.88 -16.96
N THR A 716 -10.17 5.02 -16.45
CA THR A 716 -11.29 5.77 -17.04
C THR A 716 -10.80 6.66 -18.19
N VAL A 717 -9.52 7.03 -18.14
CA VAL A 717 -8.81 7.71 -19.24
C VAL A 717 -7.74 6.75 -19.76
N GLN A 718 -8.08 6.06 -20.86
CA GLN A 718 -7.21 5.04 -21.45
C GLN A 718 -6.17 5.71 -22.36
N VAL A 719 -4.88 5.53 -22.04
CA VAL A 719 -3.77 5.97 -22.89
C VAL A 719 -3.39 4.82 -23.81
N PRO A 720 -3.44 4.98 -25.14
CA PRO A 720 -3.15 3.89 -26.07
C PRO A 720 -1.67 3.48 -26.01
N VAL A 721 -1.39 2.23 -26.33
CA VAL A 721 -0.03 1.72 -26.54
C VAL A 721 0.23 1.65 -28.04
N ASN A 722 0.72 2.71 -28.62
CA ASN A 722 1.07 2.83 -30.04
C ASN A 722 2.49 3.38 -30.22
N GLU A 723 2.93 3.54 -31.47
CA GLU A 723 4.29 4.05 -31.72
C GLU A 723 4.50 5.46 -31.17
N GLU A 724 3.48 6.28 -31.24
CA GLU A 724 3.53 7.67 -30.81
C GLU A 724 3.74 7.74 -29.29
N THR A 725 2.86 7.10 -28.51
CA THR A 725 2.98 7.08 -27.04
C THR A 725 4.22 6.35 -26.57
N LEU A 726 4.65 5.28 -27.28
CA LEU A 726 5.81 4.47 -26.90
C LEU A 726 7.15 5.20 -27.15
N PHE A 727 7.21 6.10 -28.14
CA PHE A 727 8.41 6.80 -28.54
C PHE A 727 8.32 8.32 -28.43
N SER A 728 7.35 8.83 -27.66
CA SER A 728 7.12 10.26 -27.42
C SER A 728 8.29 11.01 -26.81
N GLY A 729 9.26 10.28 -26.20
CA GLY A 729 10.37 10.88 -25.45
C GLY A 729 9.99 11.40 -24.06
N GLY A 730 8.70 11.49 -23.76
CA GLY A 730 8.13 11.94 -22.49
C GLY A 730 7.33 10.86 -21.77
N ASP A 731 6.45 11.29 -20.85
CA ASP A 731 5.51 10.45 -20.12
C ASP A 731 4.08 10.64 -20.64
N PRO A 732 3.60 9.80 -21.57
CA PRO A 732 2.29 9.98 -22.18
C PRO A 732 1.13 9.82 -21.19
N VAL A 733 1.31 9.06 -20.10
CA VAL A 733 0.28 8.90 -19.07
C VAL A 733 0.17 10.16 -18.22
N LEU A 734 1.29 10.75 -17.82
CA LEU A 734 1.30 12.04 -17.12
C LEU A 734 0.71 13.15 -17.99
N GLN A 735 1.09 13.19 -19.27
CA GLN A 735 0.53 14.18 -20.21
C GLN A 735 -0.99 14.03 -20.37
N ALA A 736 -1.50 12.81 -20.49
CA ALA A 736 -2.94 12.55 -20.55
C ALA A 736 -3.67 13.06 -19.30
N ALA A 737 -3.06 12.90 -18.10
CA ALA A 737 -3.64 13.41 -16.86
C ALA A 737 -3.66 14.96 -16.82
N ILE A 738 -2.56 15.60 -17.24
CA ILE A 738 -2.50 17.07 -17.35
C ILE A 738 -3.59 17.59 -18.28
N VAL A 739 -3.75 16.96 -19.43
CA VAL A 739 -4.79 17.34 -20.40
C VAL A 739 -6.18 17.12 -19.84
N TYR A 740 -6.42 15.98 -19.20
CA TYR A 740 -7.71 15.70 -18.56
C TYR A 740 -8.08 16.77 -17.53
N LEU A 741 -7.14 17.10 -16.62
CA LEU A 741 -7.38 18.13 -15.60
C LEU A 741 -7.62 19.51 -16.22
N ALA A 742 -6.86 19.85 -17.25
CA ALA A 742 -7.06 21.10 -17.98
C ALA A 742 -8.43 21.12 -18.67
N ASP A 743 -8.92 19.99 -19.17
CA ASP A 743 -10.25 19.86 -19.79
C ASP A 743 -11.38 20.08 -18.78
N VAL A 744 -11.31 19.40 -17.65
CA VAL A 744 -12.34 19.49 -16.60
C VAL A 744 -12.41 20.91 -16.01
N LEU A 745 -11.25 21.54 -15.81
CA LEU A 745 -11.15 22.88 -15.24
C LEU A 745 -11.45 24.01 -16.25
N SER A 746 -11.37 23.70 -17.55
CA SER A 746 -11.67 24.66 -18.63
C SER A 746 -12.78 24.12 -19.55
N PRO A 747 -14.02 24.02 -19.06
CA PRO A 747 -15.08 23.33 -19.77
C PRO A 747 -15.57 24.06 -21.04
N ASP A 748 -15.27 25.34 -21.22
CA ASP A 748 -15.74 26.11 -22.37
C ASP A 748 -14.89 25.83 -23.62
N VAL A 749 -15.48 25.10 -24.58
CA VAL A 749 -14.88 24.80 -25.88
C VAL A 749 -15.44 25.74 -26.96
N ASN A 750 -14.56 26.52 -27.59
CA ASN A 750 -14.89 27.34 -28.74
C ASN A 750 -14.73 26.52 -30.02
N ASP A 751 -15.84 25.99 -30.55
CA ASP A 751 -15.86 25.20 -31.80
C ASP A 751 -15.85 26.09 -33.03
N LEU A 752 -14.72 26.08 -33.75
CA LEU A 752 -14.52 26.85 -34.97
C LEU A 752 -14.89 26.07 -36.26
N GLY A 753 -15.38 24.83 -36.09
CA GLY A 753 -15.83 24.01 -37.23
C GLY A 753 -14.73 23.14 -37.82
N SER A 754 -14.71 22.91 -39.13
CA SER A 754 -13.78 21.96 -39.78
C SER A 754 -12.57 22.65 -40.41
N ILE A 755 -11.42 22.03 -40.27
CA ILE A 755 -10.20 22.26 -41.03
C ILE A 755 -10.03 21.12 -42.05
N ASN A 756 -9.40 21.38 -43.20
CA ASN A 756 -9.14 20.34 -44.21
C ASN A 756 -7.61 20.14 -44.38
N LEU A 757 -7.21 18.99 -44.85
CA LEU A 757 -5.81 18.79 -45.25
C LEU A 757 -5.38 19.81 -46.30
N GLY A 758 -4.25 20.47 -46.05
CA GLY A 758 -3.72 21.58 -46.81
C GLY A 758 -4.12 22.95 -46.32
N ASP A 759 -4.93 23.06 -45.26
CA ASP A 759 -5.30 24.34 -44.67
C ASP A 759 -4.28 24.76 -43.59
N GLU A 760 -4.06 26.07 -43.52
CA GLU A 760 -3.38 26.79 -42.45
C GLU A 760 -4.32 27.92 -42.01
N LEU A 761 -4.68 27.91 -40.73
CA LEU A 761 -5.70 28.83 -40.19
C LEU A 761 -5.16 29.57 -38.96
N ASP A 762 -5.38 30.87 -38.92
CA ASP A 762 -5.21 31.68 -37.74
C ASP A 762 -6.51 31.69 -36.92
N ALA A 763 -6.40 31.45 -35.63
CA ALA A 763 -7.48 31.48 -34.66
C ALA A 763 -7.04 32.13 -33.36
N GLU A 764 -7.96 32.31 -32.44
CA GLU A 764 -7.71 32.91 -31.14
C GLU A 764 -8.11 31.93 -30.04
N LEU A 765 -7.26 31.75 -29.06
CA LEU A 765 -7.56 31.09 -27.80
C LEU A 765 -7.98 32.18 -26.80
N GLU A 766 -9.15 32.03 -26.19
CA GLU A 766 -9.60 32.88 -25.10
C GLU A 766 -9.13 32.27 -23.76
N ALA A 767 -8.77 33.11 -22.79
CA ALA A 767 -8.35 32.66 -21.49
C ALA A 767 -9.42 31.77 -20.82
N GLY A 768 -9.01 30.62 -20.26
CA GLY A 768 -9.91 29.67 -19.64
C GLY A 768 -10.78 28.86 -20.60
N THR A 769 -10.46 28.87 -21.93
CA THR A 769 -11.19 28.10 -22.93
C THR A 769 -10.29 27.20 -23.75
N ARG A 770 -10.88 26.30 -24.55
CA ARG A 770 -10.22 25.55 -25.61
C ARG A 770 -10.76 25.99 -26.97
N THR A 771 -9.93 25.92 -27.97
CA THR A 771 -10.38 26.10 -29.36
C THR A 771 -10.37 24.76 -30.08
N GLN A 772 -11.49 24.41 -30.72
CA GLN A 772 -11.69 23.10 -31.36
C GLN A 772 -11.89 23.21 -32.86
N PHE A 773 -11.33 22.21 -33.57
CA PHE A 773 -11.59 21.97 -34.99
C PHE A 773 -11.90 20.51 -35.23
N THR A 774 -12.59 20.19 -36.32
CA THR A 774 -12.77 18.81 -36.80
C THR A 774 -12.03 18.60 -38.12
N LEU A 775 -11.34 17.46 -38.25
CA LEU A 775 -10.62 17.08 -39.49
C LEU A 775 -11.07 15.70 -39.94
N GLN A 776 -11.49 15.60 -41.19
CA GLN A 776 -11.79 14.30 -41.83
C GLN A 776 -10.51 13.73 -42.41
N VAL A 777 -10.17 12.51 -42.05
CA VAL A 777 -8.96 11.80 -42.53
C VAL A 777 -9.30 10.42 -43.03
N ALA A 778 -8.50 9.91 -43.98
CA ALA A 778 -8.69 8.61 -44.60
C ALA A 778 -7.59 7.62 -44.16
N GLN A 779 -7.90 6.34 -44.15
CA GLN A 779 -6.95 5.28 -43.82
C GLN A 779 -5.71 5.33 -44.68
N GLY A 780 -4.54 5.33 -44.09
CA GLY A 780 -3.23 5.30 -44.76
C GLY A 780 -2.71 6.68 -45.15
N GLU A 781 -3.41 7.78 -44.78
CA GLU A 781 -2.82 9.12 -44.87
C GLU A 781 -1.76 9.29 -43.81
N ILE A 782 -0.67 9.97 -44.16
CA ILE A 782 0.35 10.42 -43.23
C ILE A 782 0.29 11.94 -43.19
N ILE A 783 0.03 12.51 -42.01
CA ILE A 783 -0.28 13.94 -41.89
C ILE A 783 0.59 14.60 -40.80
N ASP A 784 0.85 15.90 -41.00
CA ASP A 784 1.42 16.78 -39.99
C ASP A 784 0.32 17.71 -39.47
N LEU A 785 0.15 17.70 -38.16
CA LEU A 785 -0.74 18.58 -37.42
C LEU A 785 0.08 19.47 -36.52
N LEU A 786 0.19 20.74 -36.82
CA LEU A 786 1.08 21.65 -36.12
C LEU A 786 0.29 22.87 -35.64
N VAL A 787 0.63 23.29 -34.40
CA VAL A 787 0.08 24.51 -33.79
C VAL A 787 1.25 25.37 -33.30
N SER A 788 1.22 26.66 -33.63
CA SER A 788 2.23 27.61 -33.16
C SER A 788 1.60 28.92 -32.70
N SER A 789 2.20 29.55 -31.71
CA SER A 789 1.79 30.89 -31.20
C SER A 789 3.03 31.71 -30.82
N GLU A 790 2.93 33.05 -30.94
CA GLU A 790 3.90 33.98 -30.35
C GLU A 790 3.44 34.47 -28.97
N ASP A 791 2.20 34.20 -28.60
CA ASP A 791 1.56 34.71 -27.39
C ASP A 791 1.61 33.72 -26.21
N PHE A 792 1.58 32.38 -26.49
CA PHE A 792 1.60 31.31 -25.51
C PHE A 792 2.22 30.03 -26.10
N ASP A 793 2.51 29.04 -25.29
CA ASP A 793 3.01 27.72 -25.68
C ASP A 793 1.82 26.79 -25.95
N PRO A 794 1.44 26.48 -27.22
CA PRO A 794 0.23 25.76 -27.53
C PRO A 794 0.43 24.25 -27.50
N GLY A 795 -0.48 23.53 -26.80
CA GLY A 795 -0.63 22.09 -26.89
C GLY A 795 -1.73 21.68 -27.88
N LEU A 796 -1.55 20.55 -28.56
CA LEU A 796 -2.55 19.93 -29.44
C LEU A 796 -3.04 18.61 -28.85
N LEU A 797 -4.35 18.52 -28.67
CA LEU A 797 -5.06 17.33 -28.23
C LEU A 797 -5.86 16.79 -29.43
N ILE A 798 -5.73 15.50 -29.70
CA ILE A 798 -6.49 14.79 -30.73
C ILE A 798 -7.46 13.83 -30.05
N LEU A 799 -8.77 13.97 -30.38
CA LEU A 799 -9.80 13.08 -29.89
C LEU A 799 -10.55 12.41 -31.06
N ASP A 800 -11.25 11.32 -30.76
CA ASP A 800 -12.26 10.77 -31.66
C ASP A 800 -13.59 11.52 -31.55
N GLU A 801 -14.58 11.19 -32.41
CA GLU A 801 -15.93 11.78 -32.35
C GLU A 801 -16.68 11.49 -31.04
N ALA A 802 -16.27 10.49 -30.28
CA ALA A 802 -16.86 10.14 -28.99
C ALA A 802 -16.21 10.91 -27.80
N GLY A 803 -15.15 11.68 -28.09
CA GLY A 803 -14.42 12.45 -27.10
C GLY A 803 -13.28 11.68 -26.44
N ASN A 804 -12.96 10.46 -26.91
CA ASN A 804 -11.79 9.74 -26.37
C ASN A 804 -10.51 10.34 -26.91
N VAL A 805 -9.54 10.55 -26.03
CA VAL A 805 -8.21 11.08 -26.37
C VAL A 805 -7.44 10.05 -27.17
N LEU A 806 -7.02 10.39 -28.36
CA LEU A 806 -6.18 9.57 -29.24
C LEU A 806 -4.71 9.92 -29.09
N ALA A 807 -4.39 11.23 -28.96
CA ALA A 807 -3.02 11.69 -28.82
C ALA A 807 -2.95 13.09 -28.20
N VAL A 808 -1.81 13.40 -27.56
CA VAL A 808 -1.54 14.71 -26.95
C VAL A 808 -0.10 15.08 -27.16
N ASN A 809 0.18 16.29 -27.60
CA ASN A 809 1.54 16.79 -27.71
C ASN A 809 1.60 18.32 -27.55
N ASP A 810 2.51 18.81 -26.73
CA ASP A 810 2.80 20.21 -26.52
C ASP A 810 4.06 20.70 -27.26
N ASN A 811 4.95 19.77 -27.65
CA ASN A 811 6.18 20.09 -28.36
C ASN A 811 6.52 19.05 -29.42
N VAL A 812 6.76 19.48 -30.66
CA VAL A 812 7.16 18.60 -31.77
C VAL A 812 8.56 18.01 -31.54
N ASP A 813 9.45 18.72 -30.84
CA ASP A 813 10.77 18.27 -30.44
C ASP A 813 11.25 19.06 -29.19
N GLU A 814 12.34 18.57 -28.53
CA GLU A 814 12.87 19.14 -27.28
C GLU A 814 13.33 20.62 -27.38
N GLU A 815 13.45 21.21 -28.57
CA GLU A 815 13.89 22.59 -28.76
C GLU A 815 12.76 23.49 -29.30
N SER A 816 11.57 22.92 -29.56
CA SER A 816 10.43 23.59 -30.18
C SER A 816 9.41 24.07 -29.16
N THR A 817 8.82 25.24 -29.39
CA THR A 817 7.60 25.73 -28.75
C THR A 817 6.39 25.56 -29.67
N GLN A 818 6.47 24.66 -30.65
CA GLN A 818 5.43 24.32 -31.60
C GLN A 818 4.79 23.00 -31.16
N GLY A 819 3.54 23.05 -30.75
CA GLY A 819 2.75 21.86 -30.42
C GLY A 819 2.33 21.09 -31.64
N GLY A 820 2.09 19.78 -31.52
CA GLY A 820 1.51 18.97 -32.58
C GLY A 820 2.23 17.69 -32.92
N PHE A 821 1.94 17.14 -34.09
CA PHE A 821 2.39 15.81 -34.52
C PHE A 821 2.92 15.89 -35.94
N VAL A 822 4.04 15.26 -36.20
CA VAL A 822 4.59 15.05 -37.54
C VAL A 822 4.55 13.58 -37.87
N ASP A 823 4.35 13.27 -39.17
CA ASP A 823 4.28 11.91 -39.71
C ASP A 823 3.21 11.02 -39.06
N LEU A 824 2.06 11.60 -38.62
CA LEU A 824 0.96 10.85 -38.01
C LEU A 824 0.28 9.97 -39.07
N GLU A 825 0.41 8.63 -38.92
CA GLU A 825 -0.25 7.66 -39.80
C GLU A 825 -1.69 7.41 -39.37
N ILE A 826 -2.63 7.52 -40.28
CA ILE A 826 -4.07 7.35 -40.01
C ILE A 826 -4.48 5.88 -40.16
N PRO A 827 -4.92 5.21 -39.08
CA PRO A 827 -5.17 3.76 -39.09
C PRO A 827 -6.50 3.39 -39.76
N ALA A 828 -7.46 4.32 -39.86
CA ALA A 828 -8.79 4.10 -40.41
C ALA A 828 -9.41 5.41 -40.91
N ASP A 829 -10.44 5.32 -41.79
CA ASP A 829 -11.26 6.49 -42.11
C ASP A 829 -11.95 6.98 -40.85
N MET A 830 -11.67 8.22 -40.40
CA MET A 830 -12.24 8.78 -39.18
C MET A 830 -12.33 10.31 -39.18
N THR A 831 -13.04 10.84 -38.22
CA THR A 831 -13.04 12.27 -37.90
C THR A 831 -12.14 12.46 -36.65
N LEU A 832 -11.14 13.30 -36.79
CA LEU A 832 -10.36 13.78 -35.67
C LEU A 832 -10.97 15.05 -35.11
N VAL A 833 -11.05 15.16 -33.80
CA VAL A 833 -11.38 16.40 -33.09
C VAL A 833 -10.07 16.95 -32.54
N LEU A 834 -9.68 18.13 -33.01
CA LEU A 834 -8.43 18.79 -32.67
C LEU A 834 -8.73 19.90 -31.68
N GLN A 835 -8.21 19.79 -30.45
CA GLN A 835 -8.34 20.83 -29.44
C GLN A 835 -7.01 21.49 -29.13
N ILE A 836 -6.98 22.79 -29.19
CA ILE A 836 -5.84 23.63 -28.85
C ILE A 836 -6.01 24.12 -27.42
N VAL A 837 -4.98 23.92 -26.62
CA VAL A 837 -4.92 24.27 -25.20
C VAL A 837 -3.70 25.15 -24.94
N GLY A 838 -3.78 25.96 -23.90
CA GLY A 838 -2.61 26.65 -23.35
C GLY A 838 -2.05 25.95 -22.12
N PRO A 839 -0.86 26.30 -21.64
CA PRO A 839 -0.25 25.72 -20.45
C PRO A 839 -0.95 26.09 -19.14
N ASP A 840 -1.82 27.11 -19.14
CA ASP A 840 -2.60 27.56 -17.98
C ASP A 840 -3.88 28.29 -18.38
N ASP A 841 -4.78 28.54 -17.45
CA ASP A 841 -6.07 29.22 -17.66
C ASP A 841 -5.96 30.69 -18.08
N ASN A 842 -4.78 31.30 -17.95
CA ASN A 842 -4.52 32.65 -18.39
C ASN A 842 -3.97 32.70 -19.81
N SER A 843 -3.67 31.53 -20.39
CA SER A 843 -3.16 31.43 -21.73
C SER A 843 -4.20 31.91 -22.73
N ALA A 844 -3.85 32.92 -23.49
CA ALA A 844 -4.73 33.54 -24.51
C ALA A 844 -3.87 34.19 -25.57
N GLY A 845 -4.40 34.24 -26.78
CA GLY A 845 -3.71 34.87 -27.89
C GLY A 845 -4.01 34.23 -29.22
N VAL A 846 -3.34 34.74 -30.27
CA VAL A 846 -3.47 34.22 -31.61
C VAL A 846 -2.55 33.03 -31.82
N PHE A 847 -3.08 31.97 -32.40
CA PHE A 847 -2.30 30.82 -32.84
C PHE A 847 -2.60 30.47 -34.30
N THR A 848 -1.65 29.77 -34.90
CA THR A 848 -1.82 29.21 -36.26
C THR A 848 -1.88 27.69 -36.14
N ILE A 849 -2.92 27.04 -36.69
CA ILE A 849 -3.01 25.59 -36.84
C ILE A 849 -2.84 25.22 -38.32
N SER A 850 -2.00 24.23 -38.60
CA SER A 850 -1.86 23.66 -39.92
C SER A 850 -2.13 22.17 -39.93
N ALA A 851 -2.83 21.68 -40.94
CA ALA A 851 -3.08 20.27 -41.20
C ALA A 851 -2.63 19.94 -42.64
N VAL A 852 -1.52 19.28 -42.81
CA VAL A 852 -0.95 19.02 -44.12
C VAL A 852 -0.57 17.54 -44.31
N GLU A 853 -0.52 17.06 -45.56
CA GLU A 853 0.06 15.77 -45.87
C GLU A 853 1.59 15.84 -45.63
N SER A 854 2.14 14.88 -44.86
CA SER A 854 3.58 14.81 -44.64
C SER A 854 4.34 14.69 -45.98
N GLU A 855 5.40 15.49 -46.14
CA GLU A 855 6.31 15.34 -47.28
C GLU A 855 7.23 14.13 -47.00
N SER A 856 6.98 12.96 -47.60
CA SER A 856 7.77 11.73 -47.51
C SER A 856 9.20 11.87 -48.00
#